data_a52475f5d477abd110aa29808cd66eec
#
_entry.id   a52475f5d477abd110aa29808cd66eec
#
_cell.length_a   1.000
_cell.length_b   1.000
_cell.length_c   1.000
_cell.angle_alpha   90.00
_cell.angle_beta   90.00
_cell.angle_gamma   90.00
#
_symmetry.space_group_name_H-M   'P 1'
#
loop_
_entity.id
_entity.type
_entity.pdbx_description
1 polymer ?
#
loop_
_entity_poly.entity_id
_entity_poly.type
_entity_poly.pdbx_seq_one_letter_code
_entity_poly.pdbx_strand_id
1 'polypeptide(L)'
;KYMMDQWLRRMCVFTRDVGWEPRAVRTDKSEEKRVELHLHTKMSSMDGLTDVKEAIKTAARWGHKAIAITDHGVVHAFPDAVAQADKLKKDGKDIKILLGVEGYLMPDSELIKRPEQYVAIGVVAYPGVKEDDVFEIAALRFDESGEKEGLSIIVNSGAALTDAMAQETGLTREMINGGVSLKDGLKQLYDFIGDGVKVIHDPLELNNLRQHGLRFDMELDAHCVSTSMLFHYLHRESKQTDMRTAAEALGVEHCGGRAMERARTAAKIMNAVLSEMTAKDIEKLPLIDAVPKEKGKGRRLTYHIIIMARNHEGLMNLYRLVSYAHLEHLRKVPQIPRSLLNMHREGIIVGSACEAGELFRAVLRGESEEKLMSIADMYDYLEIQPIGNNAFLMRNGTVDTEEGLRDLNRRIVALGDKMGKPVVATGDVHFLEPDDALFRSIIMHARGFDDAEQQAPLYFKTTDEMLEEFSYLGEEKAREVVITNPNMIADSCERMKAFLSEKGTYAPTFPGANDELRNMALKKAHEIYGDELPEVVQKRLDKELNSIIGNGYSSLYLMAQRLVHKSNSDGYLVGSRGSVGSSFVANMAGITEVNALQPHYVCPNCRHSDFDIDRTKYACGVDMPDKDCPVCGAKYKKLGYEIPFEVFLGFKGDKTPDIDLNFSGD
;
A
#
# COMPACT_ATOMS: atom_id res chain seq x y z
N LYS A 1 -17.80 -26.26 -18.94
CA LYS A 1 -16.85 -27.33 -19.35
C LYS A 1 -17.19 -27.86 -20.75
N TYR A 2 -18.44 -28.28 -21.01
CA TYR A 2 -18.88 -28.80 -22.33
C TYR A 2 -18.73 -27.77 -23.47
N MET A 3 -19.12 -26.51 -23.25
CA MET A 3 -18.95 -25.43 -24.24
C MET A 3 -17.48 -25.09 -24.49
N MET A 4 -16.62 -25.13 -23.47
CA MET A 4 -15.19 -24.93 -23.59
C MET A 4 -14.53 -26.04 -24.42
N ASP A 5 -14.91 -27.30 -24.19
CA ASP A 5 -14.43 -28.46 -24.99
C ASP A 5 -14.87 -28.38 -26.44
N GLN A 6 -16.08 -27.91 -26.73
CA GLN A 6 -16.56 -27.68 -28.08
C GLN A 6 -15.82 -26.55 -28.78
N TRP A 7 -15.53 -25.48 -28.03
CA TRP A 7 -14.77 -24.33 -28.56
C TRP A 7 -13.31 -24.71 -28.83
N LEU A 8 -12.67 -25.44 -27.93
CA LEU A 8 -11.31 -25.96 -28.10
C LEU A 8 -11.22 -26.92 -29.29
N ARG A 9 -12.21 -27.80 -29.49
CA ARG A 9 -12.25 -28.69 -30.66
C ARG A 9 -12.39 -27.91 -31.97
N ARG A 10 -13.19 -26.86 -32.02
CA ARG A 10 -13.32 -25.98 -33.19
C ARG A 10 -12.03 -25.21 -33.47
N MET A 11 -11.35 -24.73 -32.41
CA MET A 11 -10.03 -24.07 -32.52
C MET A 11 -8.97 -25.05 -33.03
N CYS A 12 -8.96 -26.29 -32.55
CA CYS A 12 -8.04 -27.32 -33.05
C CYS A 12 -8.25 -27.65 -34.53
N VAL A 13 -9.50 -27.65 -35.01
CA VAL A 13 -9.79 -27.82 -36.46
C VAL A 13 -9.31 -26.61 -37.25
N PHE A 14 -9.62 -25.39 -36.77
CA PHE A 14 -9.19 -24.15 -37.43
C PHE A 14 -7.67 -24.02 -37.50
N THR A 15 -6.95 -24.32 -36.40
CA THR A 15 -5.50 -24.26 -36.35
C THR A 15 -4.83 -25.33 -37.21
N ARG A 16 -5.46 -26.48 -37.38
CA ARG A 16 -5.01 -27.54 -38.30
C ARG A 16 -5.06 -27.09 -39.76
N ASP A 17 -6.14 -26.39 -40.12
CA ASP A 17 -6.35 -25.91 -41.47
C ASP A 17 -5.43 -24.74 -41.87
N VAL A 18 -4.90 -23.99 -40.88
CA VAL A 18 -3.93 -22.90 -41.11
C VAL A 18 -2.48 -23.31 -40.84
N GLY A 19 -2.19 -24.62 -40.67
CA GLY A 19 -0.83 -25.13 -40.48
C GLY A 19 -0.20 -24.69 -39.14
N TRP A 20 -1.03 -24.48 -38.10
CA TRP A 20 -0.48 -24.13 -36.77
C TRP A 20 0.30 -25.29 -36.15
N GLU A 21 1.54 -25.03 -35.78
CA GLU A 21 2.35 -25.96 -35.01
C GLU A 21 2.39 -25.54 -33.52
N PRO A 22 2.30 -26.52 -32.58
CA PRO A 22 2.46 -26.21 -31.16
C PRO A 22 3.83 -25.59 -30.92
N ARG A 23 3.89 -24.54 -30.10
CA ARG A 23 5.17 -23.97 -29.66
C ARG A 23 6.05 -25.02 -29.02
N ALA A 24 7.33 -25.04 -29.40
CA ALA A 24 8.32 -25.85 -28.71
C ALA A 24 8.41 -25.39 -27.24
N VAL A 25 8.33 -26.34 -26.32
CA VAL A 25 8.47 -26.04 -24.88
C VAL A 25 9.92 -25.69 -24.61
N ARG A 26 10.20 -24.42 -24.24
CA ARG A 26 11.54 -23.98 -23.87
C ARG A 26 11.97 -24.65 -22.57
N THR A 27 13.23 -25.01 -22.50
CA THR A 27 13.87 -25.66 -21.34
C THR A 27 15.17 -24.95 -21.00
N ASP A 28 15.42 -24.75 -19.73
CA ASP A 28 16.70 -24.26 -19.21
C ASP A 28 17.65 -25.44 -19.04
N LYS A 29 18.75 -25.46 -19.80
CA LYS A 29 19.70 -26.57 -19.84
C LYS A 29 20.92 -26.35 -18.96
N SER A 30 21.17 -25.16 -18.45
CA SER A 30 22.29 -24.86 -17.57
C SER A 30 22.27 -25.76 -16.35
N GLU A 31 23.46 -26.21 -15.90
CA GLU A 31 23.56 -27.00 -14.67
C GLU A 31 23.25 -26.18 -13.44
N GLU A 32 23.77 -24.96 -13.37
CA GLU A 32 23.45 -23.99 -12.35
C GLU A 32 22.28 -23.08 -12.81
N LYS A 33 21.35 -22.79 -11.91
CA LYS A 33 20.15 -22.02 -12.24
C LYS A 33 20.19 -20.62 -11.67
N ARG A 34 19.78 -19.67 -12.49
CA ARG A 34 19.56 -18.29 -12.06
C ARG A 34 18.29 -18.16 -11.22
N VAL A 35 18.14 -17.01 -10.58
CA VAL A 35 16.89 -16.55 -9.99
C VAL A 35 16.47 -15.25 -10.68
N GLU A 36 15.21 -15.17 -11.12
CA GLU A 36 14.67 -13.91 -11.63
C GLU A 36 14.23 -13.03 -10.45
N LEU A 37 14.76 -11.80 -10.39
CA LEU A 37 14.47 -10.83 -9.33
C LEU A 37 13.58 -9.68 -9.77
N HIS A 38 13.21 -9.60 -11.08
CA HIS A 38 12.40 -8.53 -11.63
C HIS A 38 11.40 -9.09 -12.64
N LEU A 39 10.16 -9.36 -12.16
CA LEU A 39 9.11 -9.97 -12.96
C LEU A 39 7.76 -9.33 -12.71
N HIS A 40 7.08 -8.97 -13.80
CA HIS A 40 5.75 -8.40 -13.83
C HIS A 40 4.72 -9.43 -14.25
N THR A 41 3.63 -9.49 -13.48
CA THR A 41 2.46 -10.32 -13.80
C THR A 41 1.37 -9.48 -14.47
N LYS A 42 0.23 -10.11 -14.76
CA LYS A 42 -0.99 -9.41 -15.23
C LYS A 42 -1.50 -8.35 -14.22
N MET A 43 -0.99 -8.36 -12.99
CA MET A 43 -1.35 -7.34 -11.98
C MET A 43 -0.61 -6.02 -12.23
N SER A 44 0.47 -6.02 -13.02
CA SER A 44 1.03 -4.83 -13.67
C SER A 44 0.11 -4.43 -14.83
N SER A 45 -1.01 -3.78 -14.47
CA SER A 45 -2.15 -3.52 -15.35
C SER A 45 -1.74 -2.77 -16.61
N MET A 46 -2.20 -3.25 -17.77
CA MET A 46 -1.92 -2.70 -19.10
C MET A 46 -0.43 -2.75 -19.47
N ASP A 47 0.38 -3.63 -18.83
CA ASP A 47 1.81 -3.78 -19.10
C ASP A 47 2.26 -5.24 -19.11
N GLY A 48 2.11 -5.96 -18.00
CA GLY A 48 2.48 -7.36 -17.87
C GLY A 48 1.43 -8.31 -18.47
N LEU A 49 1.90 -9.33 -19.20
CA LEU A 49 1.07 -10.42 -19.71
C LEU A 49 1.22 -11.72 -18.93
N THR A 50 2.24 -11.79 -18.08
CA THR A 50 2.63 -13.00 -17.36
C THR A 50 1.55 -13.47 -16.41
N ASP A 51 1.04 -14.69 -16.60
CA ASP A 51 0.24 -15.35 -15.58
C ASP A 51 1.15 -15.83 -14.45
N VAL A 52 0.92 -15.39 -13.23
CA VAL A 52 1.78 -15.68 -12.07
C VAL A 52 1.94 -17.19 -11.83
N LYS A 53 0.86 -17.96 -12.01
CA LYS A 53 0.89 -19.42 -11.81
C LYS A 53 1.72 -20.11 -12.88
N GLU A 54 1.63 -19.64 -14.12
CA GLU A 54 2.42 -20.19 -15.24
C GLU A 54 3.90 -19.80 -15.13
N ALA A 55 4.23 -18.58 -14.69
CA ALA A 55 5.60 -18.16 -14.41
C ALA A 55 6.27 -19.09 -13.38
N ILE A 56 5.58 -19.31 -12.25
CA ILE A 56 6.10 -20.16 -11.17
C ILE A 56 6.23 -21.63 -11.61
N LYS A 57 5.27 -22.15 -12.38
CA LYS A 57 5.37 -23.50 -12.94
C LYS A 57 6.55 -23.63 -13.91
N THR A 58 6.78 -22.60 -14.72
CA THR A 58 7.89 -22.56 -15.67
C THR A 58 9.24 -22.50 -14.96
N ALA A 59 9.40 -21.61 -13.97
CA ALA A 59 10.61 -21.54 -13.15
C ALA A 59 10.89 -22.87 -12.43
N ALA A 60 9.86 -23.47 -11.81
CA ALA A 60 9.98 -24.77 -11.15
C ALA A 60 10.32 -25.93 -12.13
N ARG A 61 9.75 -25.89 -13.35
CA ARG A 61 10.08 -26.86 -14.42
C ARG A 61 11.52 -26.72 -14.88
N TRP A 62 12.05 -25.50 -14.93
CA TRP A 62 13.45 -25.22 -15.29
C TRP A 62 14.43 -25.52 -14.15
N GLY A 63 13.94 -25.78 -12.94
CA GLY A 63 14.77 -26.07 -11.76
C GLY A 63 15.28 -24.84 -11.03
N HIS A 64 14.69 -23.68 -11.27
CA HIS A 64 15.01 -22.47 -10.49
C HIS A 64 14.55 -22.65 -9.04
N LYS A 65 15.39 -22.29 -8.07
CA LYS A 65 15.06 -22.44 -6.64
C LYS A 65 14.15 -21.34 -6.08
N ALA A 66 14.10 -20.20 -6.77
CA ALA A 66 13.28 -19.06 -6.38
C ALA A 66 12.90 -18.20 -7.61
N ILE A 67 11.86 -17.37 -7.43
CA ILE A 67 11.42 -16.36 -8.39
C ILE A 67 10.82 -15.19 -7.63
N ALA A 68 11.13 -13.95 -8.03
CA ALA A 68 10.51 -12.76 -7.47
C ALA A 68 9.22 -12.40 -8.22
N ILE A 69 8.30 -11.78 -7.50
CA ILE A 69 7.11 -11.11 -8.04
C ILE A 69 7.24 -9.64 -7.67
N THR A 70 7.35 -8.77 -8.68
CA THR A 70 7.68 -7.34 -8.51
C THR A 70 6.79 -6.47 -9.38
N ASP A 71 5.47 -6.65 -9.28
CA ASP A 71 4.49 -5.87 -10.04
C ASP A 71 4.59 -4.36 -9.77
N HIS A 72 4.20 -3.54 -10.73
CA HIS A 72 4.19 -2.08 -10.66
C HIS A 72 3.27 -1.55 -9.55
N GLY A 73 3.84 -1.15 -8.43
CA GLY A 73 3.16 -0.47 -7.33
C GLY A 73 2.09 -1.29 -6.61
N VAL A 74 1.93 -2.59 -6.90
CA VAL A 74 0.88 -3.45 -6.34
C VAL A 74 1.41 -4.80 -5.88
N VAL A 75 0.65 -5.46 -5.01
CA VAL A 75 0.99 -6.77 -4.40
C VAL A 75 -0.11 -7.83 -4.63
N HIS A 76 -0.99 -7.61 -5.59
CA HIS A 76 -2.18 -8.44 -5.82
C HIS A 76 -1.86 -9.89 -6.21
N ALA A 77 -0.71 -10.15 -6.83
CA ALA A 77 -0.31 -11.48 -7.25
C ALA A 77 0.18 -12.37 -6.09
N PHE A 78 0.50 -11.84 -4.92
CA PHE A 78 1.12 -12.58 -3.82
C PHE A 78 0.33 -13.80 -3.35
N PRO A 79 -0.99 -13.71 -3.10
CA PRO A 79 -1.75 -14.88 -2.65
C PRO A 79 -1.72 -16.04 -3.65
N ASP A 80 -1.89 -15.73 -4.94
CA ASP A 80 -1.85 -16.72 -6.00
C ASP A 80 -0.45 -17.31 -6.20
N ALA A 81 0.60 -16.49 -6.06
CA ALA A 81 1.98 -16.92 -6.15
C ALA A 81 2.34 -17.92 -5.04
N VAL A 82 2.05 -17.57 -3.79
CA VAL A 82 2.32 -18.43 -2.63
C VAL A 82 1.51 -19.73 -2.70
N ALA A 83 0.22 -19.64 -3.03
CA ALA A 83 -0.64 -20.82 -3.17
C ALA A 83 -0.15 -21.76 -4.29
N GLN A 84 0.38 -21.22 -5.40
CA GLN A 84 0.95 -22.03 -6.48
C GLN A 84 2.25 -22.71 -6.06
N ALA A 85 3.13 -22.03 -5.32
CA ALA A 85 4.34 -22.63 -4.77
C ALA A 85 4.03 -23.74 -3.77
N ASP A 86 3.06 -23.53 -2.87
CA ASP A 86 2.61 -24.55 -1.92
C ASP A 86 2.02 -25.79 -2.61
N LYS A 87 1.31 -25.60 -3.72
CA LYS A 87 0.84 -26.70 -4.56
C LYS A 87 1.97 -27.49 -5.18
N LEU A 88 2.94 -26.81 -5.79
CA LEU A 88 4.12 -27.45 -6.41
C LEU A 88 4.96 -28.21 -5.39
N LYS A 89 5.10 -27.68 -4.17
CA LYS A 89 5.80 -28.35 -3.08
C LYS A 89 5.16 -29.68 -2.71
N LYS A 90 3.82 -29.77 -2.73
CA LYS A 90 3.10 -31.06 -2.53
C LYS A 90 3.35 -32.05 -3.65
N ASP A 91 3.64 -31.56 -4.87
CA ASP A 91 3.99 -32.35 -6.05
C ASP A 91 5.51 -32.62 -6.13
N GLY A 92 6.28 -32.37 -5.07
CA GLY A 92 7.73 -32.63 -4.97
C GLY A 92 8.62 -31.60 -5.68
N LYS A 93 8.07 -30.46 -6.13
CA LYS A 93 8.81 -29.35 -6.75
C LYS A 93 8.82 -28.16 -5.82
N ASP A 94 9.95 -27.93 -5.16
CA ASP A 94 10.06 -26.82 -4.20
C ASP A 94 10.63 -25.57 -4.89
N ILE A 95 9.87 -24.48 -4.84
CA ILE A 95 10.30 -23.16 -5.33
C ILE A 95 9.92 -22.10 -4.28
N LYS A 96 10.85 -21.16 -4.02
CA LYS A 96 10.63 -20.04 -3.11
C LYS A 96 10.09 -18.81 -3.87
N ILE A 97 9.05 -18.18 -3.35
CA ILE A 97 8.55 -16.91 -3.88
C ILE A 97 9.20 -15.77 -3.09
N LEU A 98 9.82 -14.85 -3.80
CA LEU A 98 10.32 -13.60 -3.25
C LEU A 98 9.24 -12.54 -3.46
N LEU A 99 8.72 -11.99 -2.35
CA LEU A 99 7.60 -11.04 -2.37
C LEU A 99 8.16 -9.63 -2.44
N GLY A 100 7.93 -8.95 -3.56
CA GLY A 100 8.43 -7.61 -3.82
C GLY A 100 7.49 -6.77 -4.68
N VAL A 101 7.84 -5.53 -4.88
CA VAL A 101 7.13 -4.57 -5.74
C VAL A 101 8.14 -3.72 -6.50
N GLU A 102 7.88 -3.42 -7.76
CA GLU A 102 8.52 -2.31 -8.41
C GLU A 102 7.76 -1.03 -8.05
N GLY A 103 8.36 -0.23 -7.16
CA GLY A 103 7.78 1.00 -6.67
C GLY A 103 8.16 2.20 -7.53
N TYR A 104 7.42 3.29 -7.35
CA TYR A 104 7.70 4.58 -7.98
C TYR A 104 8.31 5.53 -6.95
N LEU A 105 9.65 5.47 -6.79
CA LEU A 105 10.39 6.30 -5.84
C LEU A 105 10.25 7.77 -6.20
N MET A 106 9.82 8.55 -5.23
CA MET A 106 9.80 10.00 -5.33
C MET A 106 10.96 10.56 -4.49
N PRO A 107 11.94 11.25 -5.11
CA PRO A 107 13.00 11.89 -4.34
C PRO A 107 12.40 13.08 -3.57
N ASP A 108 12.29 12.91 -2.27
CA ASP A 108 11.81 13.90 -1.30
C ASP A 108 12.77 14.07 -0.14
N SER A 109 13.82 13.25 -0.07
CA SER A 109 14.88 13.34 0.93
C SER A 109 16.24 13.03 0.32
N GLU A 110 17.27 13.64 0.86
CA GLU A 110 18.68 13.35 0.60
C GLU A 110 19.32 12.82 1.89
N LEU A 111 20.29 11.91 1.78
CA LEU A 111 21.08 11.44 2.92
C LEU A 111 22.33 12.32 3.03
N ILE A 112 22.48 13.03 4.13
CA ILE A 112 23.62 13.88 4.41
C ILE A 112 24.47 13.32 5.57
N LYS A 113 25.77 13.65 5.56
CA LYS A 113 26.59 13.44 6.76
C LYS A 113 26.10 14.37 7.86
N ARG A 114 26.19 13.93 9.11
CA ARG A 114 25.83 14.76 10.26
C ARG A 114 26.70 16.03 10.26
N PRO A 115 26.10 17.22 10.24
CA PRO A 115 26.83 18.45 10.40
C PRO A 115 27.30 18.65 11.85
N GLU A 116 28.34 19.48 12.03
CA GLU A 116 28.81 19.82 13.38
C GLU A 116 27.84 20.74 14.12
N GLN A 117 26.98 21.48 13.41
CA GLN A 117 26.04 22.44 14.00
C GLN A 117 24.70 22.44 13.25
N TYR A 118 23.63 22.68 13.98
CA TYR A 118 22.24 22.70 13.50
C TYR A 118 21.55 24.01 13.87
N VAL A 119 20.46 24.32 13.16
CA VAL A 119 19.56 25.45 13.48
C VAL A 119 18.14 24.91 13.70
N ALA A 120 17.70 24.80 14.95
CA ALA A 120 16.32 24.43 15.28
C ALA A 120 15.38 25.63 15.07
N ILE A 121 14.24 25.39 14.45
CA ILE A 121 13.23 26.41 14.15
C ILE A 121 11.96 26.05 14.93
N GLY A 122 11.37 27.08 15.55
CA GLY A 122 10.06 27.01 16.18
C GLY A 122 9.16 28.14 15.71
N VAL A 123 7.87 27.82 15.56
CA VAL A 123 6.86 28.74 15.03
C VAL A 123 5.63 28.73 15.90
N VAL A 124 5.02 29.88 16.12
CA VAL A 124 3.67 30.02 16.64
C VAL A 124 2.82 30.66 15.55
N ALA A 125 1.95 29.87 14.95
CA ALA A 125 1.11 30.29 13.84
C ALA A 125 -0.21 29.50 13.84
N TYR A 126 -1.20 29.99 13.10
CA TYR A 126 -2.38 29.18 12.77
C TYR A 126 -2.03 28.12 11.71
N PRO A 127 -2.74 26.98 11.72
CA PRO A 127 -2.59 25.99 10.65
C PRO A 127 -3.01 26.56 9.28
N GLY A 128 -2.15 26.40 8.29
CA GLY A 128 -2.40 26.85 6.92
C GLY A 128 -1.60 28.10 6.53
N VAL A 129 -1.72 28.52 5.26
CA VAL A 129 -1.02 29.69 4.74
C VAL A 129 -2.03 30.80 4.47
N LYS A 130 -2.32 31.60 5.49
CA LYS A 130 -3.14 32.83 5.40
C LYS A 130 -2.24 34.05 5.55
N GLU A 131 -2.74 35.23 5.16
CA GLU A 131 -1.87 36.42 5.08
C GLU A 131 -1.28 36.87 6.40
N ASP A 132 -1.94 36.64 7.53
CA ASP A 132 -1.53 37.18 8.83
C ASP A 132 -1.60 36.13 9.97
N ASP A 133 -1.13 34.92 9.70
CA ASP A 133 -1.30 33.79 10.61
C ASP A 133 -0.09 33.48 11.49
N VAL A 134 1.04 34.17 11.31
CA VAL A 134 2.28 33.96 12.07
C VAL A 134 2.41 35.01 13.19
N PHE A 135 2.58 34.57 14.43
CA PHE A 135 2.66 35.42 15.64
C PHE A 135 4.07 35.50 16.22
N GLU A 136 4.82 34.40 16.17
CA GLU A 136 6.17 34.34 16.70
C GLU A 136 7.01 33.34 15.90
N ILE A 137 8.27 33.69 15.64
CA ILE A 137 9.26 32.84 14.98
C ILE A 137 10.49 32.82 15.88
N ALA A 138 11.12 31.66 16.01
CA ALA A 138 12.40 31.53 16.68
C ALA A 138 13.34 30.59 15.94
N ALA A 139 14.63 30.84 16.06
CA ALA A 139 15.69 29.97 15.61
C ALA A 139 16.75 29.81 16.70
N LEU A 140 17.30 28.61 16.82
CA LEU A 140 18.28 28.26 17.84
C LEU A 140 19.42 27.48 17.19
N ARG A 141 20.64 28.03 17.21
CA ARG A 141 21.84 27.29 16.84
C ARG A 141 22.24 26.35 17.99
N PHE A 142 22.53 25.11 17.67
CA PHE A 142 22.92 24.11 18.65
C PHE A 142 23.82 23.04 18.03
N ASP A 143 24.52 22.31 18.88
CA ASP A 143 25.28 21.09 18.57
C ASP A 143 25.03 20.03 19.65
N GLU A 144 25.77 18.92 19.62
CA GLU A 144 25.65 17.85 20.59
C GLU A 144 25.98 18.31 22.04
N SER A 145 26.75 19.40 22.20
CA SER A 145 27.08 19.96 23.52
C SER A 145 26.00 20.90 24.08
N GLY A 146 25.00 21.27 23.28
CA GLY A 146 23.84 22.08 23.67
C GLY A 146 23.63 23.36 22.87
N GLU A 147 22.89 24.30 23.46
CA GLU A 147 22.50 25.58 22.84
C GLU A 147 23.69 26.51 22.66
N LYS A 148 23.75 27.27 21.56
CA LYS A 148 24.79 28.24 21.24
C LYS A 148 24.25 29.67 21.17
N GLU A 149 23.40 29.94 20.20
CA GLU A 149 22.88 31.26 19.89
C GLU A 149 21.41 31.16 19.54
N GLY A 150 20.58 32.09 19.99
CA GLY A 150 19.13 32.08 19.77
C GLY A 150 18.62 33.41 19.23
N LEU A 151 17.64 33.32 18.31
CA LEU A 151 16.88 34.45 17.76
C LEU A 151 15.40 34.23 18.06
N SER A 152 14.72 35.23 18.63
CA SER A 152 13.27 35.22 18.88
C SER A 152 12.65 36.50 18.32
N ILE A 153 11.61 36.34 17.53
CA ILE A 153 10.96 37.39 16.75
C ILE A 153 9.46 37.36 16.99
N ILE A 154 8.92 38.39 17.58
CA ILE A 154 7.46 38.59 17.64
C ILE A 154 7.04 39.31 16.35
N VAL A 155 6.04 38.75 15.66
CA VAL A 155 5.52 39.25 14.42
C VAL A 155 4.23 40.05 14.67
N ASN A 156 4.14 41.23 14.11
CA ASN A 156 2.92 42.03 14.12
C ASN A 156 1.91 41.41 13.12
N SER A 157 1.17 40.42 13.62
CA SER A 157 0.17 39.69 12.85
C SER A 157 -1.16 40.43 12.88
N GLY A 158 -1.80 40.54 11.71
CA GLY A 158 -3.16 41.07 11.58
C GLY A 158 -4.26 40.11 12.09
N ALA A 159 -3.94 38.81 12.27
CA ALA A 159 -4.90 37.83 12.75
C ALA A 159 -5.30 38.06 14.23
N ALA A 160 -6.50 37.61 14.58
CA ALA A 160 -6.95 37.63 15.96
C ALA A 160 -6.24 36.55 16.78
N LEU A 161 -5.63 36.93 17.92
CA LEU A 161 -5.11 35.93 18.87
C LEU A 161 -6.29 35.28 19.61
N THR A 162 -6.39 33.94 19.54
CA THR A 162 -7.45 33.23 20.30
C THR A 162 -7.06 33.06 21.76
N ASP A 163 -8.07 32.96 22.66
CA ASP A 163 -7.84 32.74 24.08
C ASP A 163 -7.04 31.49 24.37
N ALA A 164 -7.25 30.40 23.61
CA ALA A 164 -6.50 29.15 23.73
C ALA A 164 -5.01 29.37 23.41
N MET A 165 -4.70 30.06 22.32
CA MET A 165 -3.32 30.36 21.94
C MET A 165 -2.64 31.32 22.92
N ALA A 166 -3.38 32.35 23.40
CA ALA A 166 -2.87 33.26 24.43
C ALA A 166 -2.54 32.50 25.73
N GLN A 167 -3.39 31.56 26.13
CA GLN A 167 -3.18 30.73 27.32
C GLN A 167 -2.00 29.76 27.17
N GLU A 168 -1.87 29.13 26.01
CA GLU A 168 -0.77 28.18 25.73
C GLU A 168 0.59 28.87 25.61
N THR A 169 0.64 30.01 24.92
CA THR A 169 1.90 30.68 24.58
C THR A 169 2.28 31.83 25.51
N GLY A 170 1.31 32.38 26.25
CA GLY A 170 1.49 33.62 27.03
C GLY A 170 1.65 34.88 26.14
N LEU A 171 1.38 34.79 24.83
CA LEU A 171 1.37 35.96 23.97
C LEU A 171 0.19 36.88 24.30
N THR A 172 0.44 38.18 24.24
CA THR A 172 -0.63 39.18 24.41
C THR A 172 -0.75 40.02 23.14
N ARG A 173 -1.92 40.63 22.94
CA ARG A 173 -2.13 41.50 21.79
C ARG A 173 -1.18 42.70 21.76
N GLU A 174 -0.79 43.21 22.92
CA GLU A 174 0.20 44.29 23.05
C GLU A 174 1.58 43.87 22.55
N MET A 175 2.02 42.62 22.91
CA MET A 175 3.27 42.06 22.40
C MET A 175 3.25 41.92 20.86
N ILE A 176 2.18 41.41 20.31
CA ILE A 176 1.99 41.26 18.86
C ILE A 176 2.02 42.61 18.15
N ASN A 177 1.27 43.59 18.66
CA ASN A 177 1.21 44.96 18.08
C ASN A 177 2.58 45.67 18.13
N GLY A 178 3.43 45.33 19.11
CA GLY A 178 4.81 45.84 19.24
C GLY A 178 5.85 45.03 18.40
N GLY A 179 5.44 43.96 17.75
CA GLY A 179 6.30 43.11 16.93
C GLY A 179 6.72 43.76 15.62
N VAL A 180 7.64 43.09 14.91
CA VAL A 180 8.12 43.51 13.59
C VAL A 180 7.14 43.06 12.49
N SER A 181 7.27 43.64 11.28
CA SER A 181 6.52 43.12 10.14
C SER A 181 6.95 41.67 9.82
N LEU A 182 6.03 40.86 9.26
CA LEU A 182 6.36 39.49 8.86
C LEU A 182 7.55 39.47 7.87
N LYS A 183 7.60 40.45 6.96
CA LYS A 183 8.72 40.60 6.01
C LYS A 183 10.07 40.78 6.74
N ASP A 184 10.13 41.68 7.69
CA ASP A 184 11.37 41.94 8.44
C ASP A 184 11.74 40.78 9.35
N GLY A 185 10.72 40.12 9.93
CA GLY A 185 10.92 38.90 10.73
C GLY A 185 11.49 37.76 9.94
N LEU A 186 10.97 37.48 8.74
CA LEU A 186 11.49 36.47 7.84
C LEU A 186 12.90 36.79 7.36
N LYS A 187 13.19 38.07 7.09
CA LYS A 187 14.54 38.47 6.73
C LYS A 187 15.55 38.17 7.84
N GLN A 188 15.22 38.54 9.08
CA GLN A 188 16.07 38.26 10.24
C GLN A 188 16.25 36.73 10.43
N LEU A 189 15.18 35.94 10.27
CA LEU A 189 15.24 34.48 10.35
C LEU A 189 16.17 33.91 9.28
N TYR A 190 16.04 34.31 8.02
CA TYR A 190 16.82 33.78 6.91
C TYR A 190 18.31 34.17 7.02
N ASP A 191 18.60 35.41 7.44
CA ASP A 191 19.96 35.86 7.74
C ASP A 191 20.59 35.05 8.88
N PHE A 192 19.78 34.70 9.93
CA PHE A 192 20.24 33.89 11.03
C PHE A 192 20.47 32.43 10.65
N ILE A 193 19.62 31.82 9.82
CA ILE A 193 19.79 30.42 9.37
C ILE A 193 21.04 30.30 8.50
N GLY A 194 21.24 31.20 7.53
CA GLY A 194 22.33 31.09 6.55
C GLY A 194 22.36 29.73 5.87
N ASP A 195 23.54 29.13 5.77
CA ASP A 195 23.75 27.79 5.21
C ASP A 195 23.55 26.65 6.25
N GLY A 196 23.02 26.97 7.42
CA GLY A 196 22.84 26.00 8.50
C GLY A 196 21.79 24.93 8.20
N VAL A 197 22.04 23.67 8.61
CA VAL A 197 21.07 22.60 8.50
C VAL A 197 19.90 22.87 9.44
N LYS A 198 18.74 23.09 8.82
CA LYS A 198 17.49 23.37 9.55
C LYS A 198 16.94 22.11 10.22
N VAL A 199 16.60 22.22 11.49
CA VAL A 199 15.92 21.19 12.28
C VAL A 199 14.54 21.71 12.66
N ILE A 200 13.50 20.97 12.35
CA ILE A 200 12.13 21.33 12.68
C ILE A 200 11.36 20.09 13.11
N HIS A 201 10.36 20.26 13.96
CA HIS A 201 9.55 19.11 14.35
C HIS A 201 8.56 18.74 13.25
N ASP A 202 7.72 19.67 12.82
CA ASP A 202 6.79 19.51 11.69
C ASP A 202 7.29 20.27 10.45
N PRO A 203 7.62 19.57 9.37
CA PRO A 203 8.08 20.21 8.12
C PRO A 203 7.08 21.21 7.51
N LEU A 204 5.79 21.07 7.79
CA LEU A 204 4.78 22.01 7.29
C LEU A 204 4.98 23.40 7.84
N GLU A 205 5.50 23.58 9.05
CA GLU A 205 5.82 24.89 9.63
C GLU A 205 6.90 25.61 8.81
N LEU A 206 7.97 24.90 8.39
CA LEU A 206 9.00 25.47 7.51
C LEU A 206 8.43 25.85 6.14
N ASN A 207 7.60 24.98 5.57
CA ASN A 207 6.96 25.27 4.30
C ASN A 207 6.09 26.54 4.39
N ASN A 208 5.32 26.71 5.47
CA ASN A 208 4.51 27.90 5.68
C ASN A 208 5.37 29.18 5.72
N LEU A 209 6.45 29.19 6.49
CA LEU A 209 7.40 30.33 6.52
C LEU A 209 7.98 30.60 5.15
N ARG A 210 8.33 29.57 4.41
CA ARG A 210 8.85 29.69 3.05
C ARG A 210 7.82 30.28 2.08
N GLN A 211 6.56 29.85 2.13
CA GLN A 211 5.49 30.42 1.31
C GLN A 211 5.27 31.90 1.60
N HIS A 212 5.35 32.31 2.84
CA HIS A 212 5.33 33.72 3.20
C HIS A 212 6.56 34.47 2.65
N GLY A 213 7.75 33.89 2.72
CA GLY A 213 8.97 34.50 2.15
C GLY A 213 8.86 34.75 0.64
N LEU A 214 8.33 33.79 -0.11
CA LEU A 214 8.13 33.93 -1.56
C LEU A 214 7.22 35.11 -1.95
N ARG A 215 6.28 35.51 -1.09
CA ARG A 215 5.45 36.72 -1.31
C ARG A 215 6.25 38.01 -1.25
N PHE A 216 7.40 37.96 -0.61
CA PHE A 216 8.31 39.11 -0.45
C PHE A 216 9.61 38.99 -1.28
N ASP A 217 9.59 38.10 -2.29
CA ASP A 217 10.75 37.79 -3.12
C ASP A 217 11.99 37.29 -2.34
N MET A 218 11.73 36.60 -1.22
CA MET A 218 12.75 35.96 -0.39
C MET A 218 12.66 34.44 -0.55
N GLU A 219 13.77 33.79 -0.88
CA GLU A 219 13.85 32.37 -1.08
C GLU A 219 14.62 31.72 0.08
N LEU A 220 14.01 30.70 0.71
CA LEU A 220 14.64 29.82 1.68
C LEU A 220 14.65 28.40 1.12
N ASP A 221 15.80 27.75 1.22
CA ASP A 221 15.89 26.35 0.87
C ASP A 221 14.91 25.49 1.70
N ALA A 222 14.17 24.62 1.03
CA ALA A 222 13.11 23.81 1.61
C ALA A 222 13.61 22.60 2.41
N HIS A 223 14.88 22.23 2.27
CA HIS A 223 15.40 21.03 2.92
C HIS A 223 15.59 21.22 4.43
N CYS A 224 15.16 20.26 5.20
CA CYS A 224 15.30 20.26 6.67
C CYS A 224 15.40 18.83 7.22
N VAL A 225 15.87 18.73 8.45
CA VAL A 225 15.77 17.52 9.29
C VAL A 225 14.50 17.60 10.12
N SER A 226 13.61 16.61 9.98
CA SER A 226 12.40 16.53 10.79
C SER A 226 12.59 15.63 11.99
N THR A 227 12.44 16.19 13.20
CA THR A 227 12.57 15.41 14.44
C THR A 227 11.37 14.47 14.65
N SER A 228 10.16 14.80 14.15
CA SER A 228 9.01 13.90 14.20
C SER A 228 9.22 12.65 13.35
N MET A 229 9.81 12.81 12.16
CA MET A 229 10.10 11.69 11.26
C MET A 229 11.25 10.83 11.79
N LEU A 230 12.32 11.44 12.32
CA LEU A 230 13.42 10.69 12.95
C LEU A 230 12.96 9.92 14.18
N PHE A 231 12.13 10.53 15.01
CA PHE A 231 11.51 9.86 16.15
C PHE A 231 10.69 8.65 15.71
N HIS A 232 9.82 8.81 14.73
CA HIS A 232 9.03 7.70 14.18
C HIS A 232 9.90 6.60 13.58
N TYR A 233 10.99 6.96 12.94
CA TYR A 233 11.96 5.99 12.38
C TYR A 233 12.57 5.09 13.46
N LEU A 234 12.89 5.65 14.64
CA LEU A 234 13.50 4.91 15.74
C LEU A 234 12.48 4.24 16.67
N HIS A 235 11.26 4.79 16.78
CA HIS A 235 10.19 4.37 17.69
C HIS A 235 8.90 4.06 16.94
N ARG A 236 8.94 3.00 16.12
CA ARG A 236 7.83 2.61 15.22
C ARG A 236 6.56 2.16 15.93
N GLU A 237 6.68 1.73 17.19
CA GLU A 237 5.56 1.36 18.06
C GLU A 237 4.72 2.57 18.48
N SER A 238 5.28 3.77 18.43
CA SER A 238 4.56 5.00 18.74
C SER A 238 3.58 5.36 17.62
N LYS A 239 2.30 5.45 17.96
CA LYS A 239 1.24 5.86 17.03
C LYS A 239 1.14 7.37 16.83
N GLN A 240 1.76 8.15 17.71
CA GLN A 240 1.79 9.60 17.71
C GLN A 240 3.22 10.10 17.66
N THR A 241 3.44 11.14 16.89
CA THR A 241 4.76 11.74 16.65
C THR A 241 4.78 13.22 16.94
N ASP A 242 3.74 13.74 17.61
CA ASP A 242 3.73 15.12 18.06
C ASP A 242 4.88 15.42 19.05
N MET A 243 5.25 16.70 19.16
CA MET A 243 6.42 17.13 19.91
C MET A 243 6.40 16.70 21.38
N ARG A 244 5.24 16.70 22.01
CA ARG A 244 5.09 16.30 23.43
C ARG A 244 5.32 14.80 23.59
N THR A 245 4.64 13.99 22.78
CA THR A 245 4.81 12.53 22.78
C THR A 245 6.25 12.12 22.51
N ALA A 246 6.90 12.74 21.53
CA ALA A 246 8.30 12.47 21.23
C ALA A 246 9.24 12.88 22.39
N ALA A 247 9.01 14.03 23.00
CA ALA A 247 9.79 14.49 24.14
C ALA A 247 9.65 13.55 25.36
N GLU A 248 8.42 13.16 25.71
CA GLU A 248 8.12 12.23 26.81
C GLU A 248 8.79 10.86 26.58
N ALA A 249 8.68 10.29 25.40
CA ALA A 249 9.25 8.99 25.05
C ALA A 249 10.79 8.99 25.12
N LEU A 250 11.43 10.10 24.77
CA LEU A 250 12.88 10.27 24.79
C LEU A 250 13.41 10.77 26.16
N GLY A 251 12.54 10.98 27.15
CA GLY A 251 12.93 11.54 28.43
C GLY A 251 13.43 13.00 28.37
N VAL A 252 13.00 13.74 27.37
CA VAL A 252 13.36 15.12 27.10
C VAL A 252 12.31 16.06 27.71
N GLU A 253 12.74 17.13 28.35
CA GLU A 253 11.85 18.14 28.87
C GLU A 253 11.13 18.90 27.72
N HIS A 254 9.80 18.90 27.70
CA HIS A 254 9.00 19.73 26.83
C HIS A 254 8.92 21.15 27.40
N CYS A 255 9.46 22.13 26.67
CA CYS A 255 9.71 23.46 27.17
C CYS A 255 8.54 24.47 27.07
N GLY A 256 7.35 24.06 26.60
CA GLY A 256 6.18 24.96 26.53
C GLY A 256 5.76 25.39 25.11
N GLY A 257 4.90 26.43 25.02
CA GLY A 257 4.18 26.81 23.78
C GLY A 257 4.83 27.92 22.95
N ARG A 258 5.80 28.69 23.45
CA ARG A 258 6.48 29.78 22.74
C ARG A 258 7.40 29.25 21.62
N ALA A 259 7.61 30.04 20.57
CA ALA A 259 8.44 29.64 19.43
C ALA A 259 9.85 29.23 19.86
N MET A 260 10.52 29.96 20.75
CA MET A 260 11.84 29.60 21.25
C MET A 260 11.80 28.31 22.06
N GLU A 261 10.76 28.07 22.83
CA GLU A 261 10.59 26.84 23.62
C GLU A 261 10.37 25.63 22.70
N ARG A 262 9.61 25.80 21.62
CA ARG A 262 9.44 24.78 20.57
C ARG A 262 10.79 24.47 19.87
N ALA A 263 11.57 25.51 19.54
CA ALA A 263 12.92 25.32 18.94
C ALA A 263 13.86 24.58 19.93
N ARG A 264 13.85 24.91 21.21
CA ARG A 264 14.60 24.19 22.27
C ARG A 264 14.18 22.74 22.40
N THR A 265 12.88 22.49 22.41
CA THR A 265 12.36 21.11 22.47
C THR A 265 12.78 20.32 21.23
N ALA A 266 12.70 20.89 20.03
CA ALA A 266 13.17 20.26 18.81
C ALA A 266 14.68 19.97 18.85
N ALA A 267 15.50 20.90 19.37
CA ALA A 267 16.93 20.70 19.54
C ALA A 267 17.26 19.57 20.53
N LYS A 268 16.56 19.53 21.68
CA LYS A 268 16.71 18.45 22.68
C LYS A 268 16.30 17.09 22.13
N ILE A 269 15.16 17.02 21.41
CA ILE A 269 14.72 15.79 20.72
C ILE A 269 15.79 15.36 19.70
N MET A 270 16.31 16.30 18.90
CA MET A 270 17.34 16.01 17.91
C MET A 270 18.59 15.40 18.56
N ASN A 271 19.09 15.98 19.66
CA ASN A 271 20.26 15.44 20.35
C ASN A 271 20.01 14.05 20.96
N ALA A 272 18.82 13.78 21.50
CA ALA A 272 18.45 12.46 21.99
C ALA A 272 18.40 11.44 20.84
N VAL A 273 17.77 11.79 19.71
CA VAL A 273 17.72 10.97 18.50
C VAL A 273 19.11 10.71 17.94
N LEU A 274 19.99 11.73 17.87
CA LEU A 274 21.37 11.56 17.40
C LEU A 274 22.16 10.57 18.27
N SER A 275 21.96 10.61 19.59
CA SER A 275 22.56 9.67 20.52
C SER A 275 22.10 8.24 20.29
N GLU A 276 20.79 8.03 20.07
CA GLU A 276 20.26 6.70 19.72
C GLU A 276 20.75 6.21 18.35
N MET A 277 20.81 7.09 17.36
CA MET A 277 21.35 6.76 16.02
C MET A 277 22.82 6.36 16.11
N THR A 278 23.61 7.03 16.96
CA THR A 278 25.01 6.66 17.19
C THR A 278 25.11 5.27 17.83
N ALA A 279 24.26 4.96 18.80
CA ALA A 279 24.20 3.64 19.41
C ALA A 279 23.78 2.51 18.43
N LYS A 280 23.15 2.88 17.31
CA LYS A 280 22.70 1.97 16.24
C LYS A 280 23.60 2.02 14.97
N ASP A 281 24.76 2.66 15.04
CA ASP A 281 25.72 2.85 13.92
C ASP A 281 25.09 3.54 12.68
N ILE A 282 24.12 4.43 12.88
CA ILE A 282 23.49 5.20 11.81
C ILE A 282 24.21 6.55 11.67
N GLU A 283 25.05 6.69 10.65
CA GLU A 283 25.88 7.89 10.47
C GLU A 283 25.21 9.02 9.68
N LYS A 284 24.23 8.70 8.83
CA LYS A 284 23.62 9.66 7.91
C LYS A 284 22.23 10.08 8.37
N LEU A 285 21.92 11.36 8.12
CA LEU A 285 20.60 11.96 8.40
C LEU A 285 19.81 12.13 7.10
N PRO A 286 18.50 11.78 7.11
CA PRO A 286 17.63 12.14 6.00
C PRO A 286 17.30 13.65 6.06
N LEU A 287 17.67 14.36 5.02
CA LEU A 287 17.27 15.74 4.76
C LEU A 287 16.03 15.70 3.87
N ILE A 288 14.90 16.15 4.36
CA ILE A 288 13.61 16.07 3.66
C ILE A 288 13.27 17.41 2.98
N ASP A 289 12.50 17.31 1.87
CA ASP A 289 11.91 18.47 1.22
C ASP A 289 10.58 18.84 1.91
N ALA A 290 10.60 19.94 2.67
CA ALA A 290 9.43 20.44 3.40
C ALA A 290 8.31 20.96 2.49
N VAL A 291 8.52 21.08 1.18
CA VAL A 291 7.51 21.61 0.25
C VAL A 291 6.47 20.56 -0.10
N PRO A 292 5.18 20.76 0.26
CA PRO A 292 4.08 20.06 -0.40
C PRO A 292 4.02 20.58 -1.84
N LYS A 293 4.32 19.71 -2.80
CA LYS A 293 4.40 20.13 -4.21
C LYS A 293 3.02 20.52 -4.74
N GLU A 294 2.86 21.77 -5.16
CA GLU A 294 1.65 22.31 -5.74
C GLU A 294 1.13 21.48 -6.93
N LYS A 295 -0.20 21.33 -6.99
CA LYS A 295 -0.89 20.80 -8.16
C LYS A 295 -0.58 21.67 -9.38
N GLY A 296 0.26 21.20 -10.30
CA GLY A 296 0.29 21.71 -11.67
C GLY A 296 1.57 22.35 -12.21
N LYS A 297 2.65 22.50 -11.46
CA LYS A 297 3.92 23.03 -11.99
C LYS A 297 5.07 22.03 -11.83
N GLY A 298 5.50 21.47 -12.97
CA GLY A 298 6.66 20.58 -13.08
C GLY A 298 6.30 19.10 -12.89
N ARG A 299 6.64 18.29 -13.89
CA ARG A 299 6.52 16.83 -13.83
C ARG A 299 7.54 16.35 -12.80
N ARG A 300 7.07 15.93 -11.62
CA ARG A 300 7.95 15.25 -10.66
C ARG A 300 8.53 14.02 -11.32
N LEU A 301 9.84 13.92 -11.30
CA LEU A 301 10.53 12.73 -11.74
C LEU A 301 10.28 11.67 -10.67
N THR A 302 9.65 10.57 -11.05
CA THR A 302 9.63 9.34 -10.25
C THR A 302 10.61 8.37 -10.87
N TYR A 303 11.26 7.57 -10.04
CA TYR A 303 12.18 6.54 -10.46
C TYR A 303 11.64 5.17 -10.10
N HIS A 304 11.90 4.18 -10.91
CA HIS A 304 11.62 2.79 -10.54
C HIS A 304 12.60 2.32 -9.46
N ILE A 305 12.11 1.48 -8.57
CA ILE A 305 12.87 0.92 -7.46
C ILE A 305 12.31 -0.45 -7.11
N ILE A 306 13.16 -1.45 -6.95
CA ILE A 306 12.72 -2.77 -6.48
C ILE A 306 12.75 -2.80 -4.96
N ILE A 307 11.64 -3.18 -4.35
CA ILE A 307 11.49 -3.30 -2.90
C ILE A 307 11.02 -4.73 -2.62
N MET A 308 11.86 -5.55 -1.97
CA MET A 308 11.54 -6.93 -1.62
C MET A 308 11.54 -7.14 -0.11
N ALA A 309 10.64 -7.98 0.37
CA ALA A 309 10.64 -8.41 1.75
C ALA A 309 11.72 -9.49 1.98
N ARG A 310 12.60 -9.26 2.95
CA ARG A 310 13.59 -10.25 3.40
C ARG A 310 12.99 -11.24 4.39
N ASN A 311 12.14 -10.74 5.28
CA ASN A 311 11.51 -11.47 6.39
C ASN A 311 10.10 -10.94 6.66
N HIS A 312 9.47 -11.42 7.71
CA HIS A 312 8.11 -11.04 8.08
C HIS A 312 7.96 -9.54 8.38
N GLU A 313 8.92 -8.91 9.07
CA GLU A 313 8.90 -7.46 9.32
C GLU A 313 9.01 -6.67 8.01
N GLY A 314 9.88 -7.11 7.09
CA GLY A 314 9.98 -6.52 5.76
C GLY A 314 8.68 -6.63 4.96
N LEU A 315 7.95 -7.76 5.09
CA LEU A 315 6.65 -7.91 4.43
C LEU A 315 5.61 -6.93 5.01
N MET A 316 5.61 -6.73 6.33
CA MET A 316 4.77 -5.71 6.98
C MET A 316 5.09 -4.30 6.45
N ASN A 317 6.38 -3.98 6.36
CA ASN A 317 6.84 -2.69 5.89
C ASN A 317 6.54 -2.48 4.40
N LEU A 318 6.67 -3.53 3.57
CA LEU A 318 6.27 -3.50 2.16
C LEU A 318 4.77 -3.17 2.02
N TYR A 319 3.91 -3.82 2.79
CA TYR A 319 2.47 -3.55 2.76
C TYR A 319 2.14 -2.12 3.24
N ARG A 320 2.85 -1.59 4.25
CA ARG A 320 2.70 -0.20 4.69
C ARG A 320 3.10 0.78 3.58
N LEU A 321 4.26 0.57 2.94
CA LEU A 321 4.73 1.40 1.84
C LEU A 321 3.74 1.45 0.67
N VAL A 322 3.24 0.28 0.24
CA VAL A 322 2.23 0.20 -0.83
C VAL A 322 0.93 0.88 -0.41
N SER A 323 0.49 0.70 0.84
CA SER A 323 -0.73 1.33 1.36
C SER A 323 -0.60 2.85 1.37
N TYR A 324 0.47 3.40 1.91
CA TYR A 324 0.71 4.85 1.91
C TYR A 324 0.85 5.42 0.48
N ALA A 325 1.52 4.69 -0.40
CA ALA A 325 1.65 5.11 -1.80
C ALA A 325 0.28 5.26 -2.49
N HIS A 326 -0.68 4.39 -2.19
CA HIS A 326 -2.02 4.44 -2.75
C HIS A 326 -2.97 5.41 -2.03
N LEU A 327 -2.89 5.50 -0.71
CA LEU A 327 -3.84 6.30 0.08
C LEU A 327 -3.45 7.78 0.14
N GLU A 328 -2.15 8.07 0.25
CA GLU A 328 -1.65 9.43 0.51
C GLU A 328 -0.87 10.03 -0.66
N HIS A 329 -0.18 9.19 -1.43
CA HIS A 329 0.75 9.64 -2.47
C HIS A 329 0.34 9.23 -3.90
N LEU A 330 -0.90 8.77 -4.10
CA LEU A 330 -1.39 8.42 -5.43
C LEU A 330 -1.55 9.68 -6.30
N ARG A 331 -0.89 9.66 -7.47
CA ARG A 331 -1.04 10.66 -8.54
C ARG A 331 -1.49 9.91 -9.80
N LYS A 332 -0.66 9.89 -10.86
CA LYS A 332 -0.86 8.98 -12.00
C LYS A 332 -0.45 7.55 -11.64
N VAL A 333 0.53 7.42 -10.75
CA VAL A 333 1.05 6.17 -10.19
C VAL A 333 1.18 6.30 -8.67
N PRO A 334 1.17 5.20 -7.91
CA PRO A 334 1.38 5.21 -6.46
C PRO A 334 2.85 5.52 -6.15
N GLN A 335 3.12 6.73 -5.66
CA GLN A 335 4.47 7.21 -5.40
C GLN A 335 4.92 6.83 -3.99
N ILE A 336 6.18 6.41 -3.86
CA ILE A 336 6.82 6.13 -2.58
C ILE A 336 7.85 7.23 -2.31
N PRO A 337 7.59 8.14 -1.36
CA PRO A 337 8.59 9.11 -0.91
C PRO A 337 9.84 8.39 -0.38
N ARG A 338 11.04 8.89 -0.72
CA ARG A 338 12.30 8.33 -0.21
C ARG A 338 12.36 8.37 1.32
N SER A 339 11.87 9.45 1.92
CA SER A 339 11.76 9.56 3.39
C SER A 339 10.90 8.45 3.99
N LEU A 340 9.77 8.14 3.36
CA LEU A 340 8.87 7.06 3.79
C LEU A 340 9.53 5.68 3.65
N LEU A 341 10.25 5.44 2.54
CA LEU A 341 11.02 4.20 2.36
C LEU A 341 12.08 4.06 3.47
N ASN A 342 12.80 5.14 3.79
CA ASN A 342 13.81 5.12 4.85
C ASN A 342 13.22 4.82 6.23
N MET A 343 12.03 5.33 6.53
CA MET A 343 11.31 5.02 7.78
C MET A 343 10.87 3.55 7.89
N HIS A 344 10.64 2.89 6.77
CA HIS A 344 10.16 1.50 6.73
C HIS A 344 11.22 0.52 6.16
N ARG A 345 12.51 0.81 6.37
CA ARG A 345 13.63 0.09 5.74
C ARG A 345 13.91 -1.29 6.32
N GLU A 346 13.53 -1.53 7.56
CA GLU A 346 13.83 -2.76 8.28
C GLU A 346 13.20 -4.00 7.63
N GLY A 347 14.00 -5.04 7.45
CA GLY A 347 13.57 -6.28 6.80
C GLY A 347 13.30 -6.16 5.29
N ILE A 348 13.63 -5.02 4.67
CA ILE A 348 13.48 -4.77 3.24
C ILE A 348 14.83 -4.83 2.54
N ILE A 349 14.85 -5.42 1.36
CA ILE A 349 15.93 -5.37 0.38
C ILE A 349 15.52 -4.41 -0.73
N VAL A 350 16.43 -3.52 -1.11
CA VAL A 350 16.18 -2.51 -2.16
C VAL A 350 17.15 -2.67 -3.31
N GLY A 351 16.61 -2.78 -4.54
CA GLY A 351 17.35 -2.85 -5.79
C GLY A 351 17.19 -1.57 -6.63
N SER A 352 18.17 -1.29 -7.48
CA SER A 352 18.22 -0.06 -8.28
C SER A 352 17.27 -0.03 -9.49
N ALA A 353 16.56 -1.12 -9.74
CA ALA A 353 15.60 -1.32 -10.82
C ALA A 353 16.17 -1.13 -12.26
N CYS A 354 15.27 -0.92 -13.22
CA CYS A 354 15.52 -0.87 -14.66
C CYS A 354 16.08 0.50 -15.14
N GLU A 355 15.99 0.78 -16.44
CA GLU A 355 16.40 2.06 -17.06
C GLU A 355 15.61 3.27 -16.56
N ALA A 356 14.42 3.03 -15.99
CA ALA A 356 13.64 4.07 -15.33
C ALA A 356 14.09 4.33 -13.88
N GLY A 357 15.05 3.56 -13.36
CA GLY A 357 15.67 3.75 -12.05
C GLY A 357 16.55 4.98 -11.95
N GLU A 358 16.75 5.49 -10.75
CA GLU A 358 17.56 6.70 -10.51
C GLU A 358 19.03 6.50 -10.90
N LEU A 359 19.58 5.34 -10.52
CA LEU A 359 20.99 5.03 -10.79
C LEU A 359 21.27 4.92 -12.29
N PHE A 360 20.48 4.14 -13.03
CA PHE A 360 20.67 4.01 -14.48
C PHE A 360 20.58 5.36 -15.17
N ARG A 361 19.57 6.16 -14.83
CA ARG A 361 19.42 7.52 -15.39
C ARG A 361 20.56 8.46 -15.03
N ALA A 362 21.15 8.34 -13.85
CA ALA A 362 22.32 9.11 -13.46
C ALA A 362 23.56 8.68 -14.26
N VAL A 363 23.78 7.38 -14.45
CA VAL A 363 24.85 6.83 -15.30
C VAL A 363 24.69 7.30 -16.75
N LEU A 364 23.47 7.26 -17.29
CA LEU A 364 23.15 7.72 -18.65
C LEU A 364 23.45 9.21 -18.85
N ARG A 365 23.17 10.06 -17.83
CA ARG A 365 23.50 11.48 -17.87
C ARG A 365 24.99 11.79 -17.70
N GLY A 366 25.83 10.80 -17.42
CA GLY A 366 27.25 10.99 -17.18
C GLY A 366 27.58 11.68 -15.86
N GLU A 367 26.75 11.52 -14.82
CA GLU A 367 27.01 12.07 -13.49
C GLU A 367 28.38 11.66 -12.93
N SER A 368 28.94 12.48 -12.03
CA SER A 368 30.23 12.17 -11.39
C SER A 368 30.16 10.89 -10.56
N GLU A 369 31.31 10.24 -10.39
CA GLU A 369 31.40 8.99 -9.63
C GLU A 369 30.94 9.17 -8.18
N GLU A 370 31.28 10.30 -7.55
CA GLU A 370 30.83 10.63 -6.18
C GLU A 370 29.29 10.71 -6.12
N LYS A 371 28.65 11.34 -7.13
CA LYS A 371 27.19 11.40 -7.21
C LYS A 371 26.58 10.02 -7.44
N LEU A 372 27.18 9.19 -8.30
CA LEU A 372 26.74 7.82 -8.53
C LEU A 372 26.86 6.96 -7.25
N MET A 373 27.97 7.09 -6.51
CA MET A 373 28.13 6.42 -5.22
C MET A 373 27.10 6.87 -4.20
N SER A 374 26.81 8.17 -4.11
CA SER A 374 25.78 8.73 -3.22
C SER A 374 24.38 8.18 -3.55
N ILE A 375 24.04 8.05 -4.83
CA ILE A 375 22.76 7.45 -5.27
C ILE A 375 22.75 5.95 -4.95
N ALA A 376 23.84 5.24 -5.27
CA ALA A 376 23.93 3.79 -5.08
C ALA A 376 23.92 3.37 -3.61
N ASP A 377 24.24 4.27 -2.69
CA ASP A 377 24.35 3.97 -1.26
C ASP A 377 23.05 3.43 -0.64
N MET A 378 21.90 3.91 -1.13
CA MET A 378 20.59 3.46 -0.63
C MET A 378 20.19 2.03 -1.03
N TYR A 379 20.80 1.48 -2.08
CA TYR A 379 20.46 0.16 -2.61
C TYR A 379 21.27 -0.94 -1.94
N ASP A 380 20.66 -2.10 -1.70
CA ASP A 380 21.35 -3.30 -1.22
C ASP A 380 22.03 -4.04 -2.38
N TYR A 381 21.49 -3.91 -3.59
CA TYR A 381 22.07 -4.43 -4.81
C TYR A 381 21.80 -3.50 -5.99
N LEU A 382 22.66 -3.57 -6.99
CA LEU A 382 22.52 -2.81 -8.24
C LEU A 382 22.03 -3.75 -9.34
N GLU A 383 21.25 -3.22 -10.26
CA GLU A 383 20.63 -4.01 -11.34
C GLU A 383 21.16 -3.60 -12.71
N ILE A 384 21.41 -4.58 -13.55
CA ILE A 384 21.69 -4.44 -14.97
C ILE A 384 20.74 -5.33 -15.76
N GLN A 385 20.44 -4.94 -16.99
CA GLN A 385 19.51 -5.64 -17.85
C GLN A 385 20.12 -5.94 -19.22
N PRO A 386 19.59 -6.95 -19.99
CA PRO A 386 19.97 -7.19 -21.37
C PRO A 386 19.93 -5.88 -22.19
N ILE A 387 20.92 -5.68 -23.05
CA ILE A 387 20.98 -4.45 -23.85
C ILE A 387 19.76 -4.27 -24.74
N GLY A 388 19.12 -5.38 -25.17
CA GLY A 388 17.87 -5.36 -25.93
C GLY A 388 16.71 -4.66 -25.22
N ASN A 389 16.65 -4.69 -23.86
CA ASN A 389 15.65 -3.99 -23.09
C ASN A 389 15.76 -2.46 -23.28
N ASN A 390 16.98 -1.96 -23.52
CA ASN A 390 17.31 -0.55 -23.65
C ASN A 390 17.57 -0.12 -25.09
N ALA A 391 17.26 -0.94 -26.09
CA ALA A 391 17.49 -0.65 -27.52
C ALA A 391 16.74 0.61 -28.00
N PHE A 392 15.67 1.01 -27.32
CA PHE A 392 14.95 2.26 -27.60
C PHE A 392 15.83 3.51 -27.42
N LEU A 393 16.85 3.47 -26.55
CA LEU A 393 17.81 4.56 -26.35
C LEU A 393 18.69 4.82 -27.61
N MET A 394 18.92 3.76 -28.40
CA MET A 394 19.57 3.93 -29.71
C MET A 394 18.60 4.50 -30.74
N ARG A 395 17.34 4.03 -30.76
CA ARG A 395 16.34 4.50 -31.69
C ARG A 395 16.01 5.98 -31.53
N ASN A 396 16.04 6.48 -30.28
CA ASN A 396 15.78 7.89 -29.98
C ASN A 396 17.04 8.78 -29.99
N GLY A 397 18.21 8.22 -30.32
CA GLY A 397 19.48 8.95 -30.41
C GLY A 397 20.12 9.34 -29.08
N THR A 398 19.70 8.75 -27.95
CA THR A 398 20.31 9.00 -26.64
C THR A 398 21.64 8.25 -26.48
N VAL A 399 21.75 7.07 -27.08
CA VAL A 399 22.99 6.26 -27.14
C VAL A 399 23.22 5.88 -28.59
N ASP A 400 24.47 6.03 -29.08
CA ASP A 400 24.77 5.86 -30.50
C ASP A 400 24.90 4.41 -30.94
N THR A 401 25.33 3.51 -30.04
CA THR A 401 25.71 2.12 -30.40
C THR A 401 25.35 1.12 -29.31
N GLU A 402 25.26 -0.18 -29.71
CA GLU A 402 25.12 -1.27 -28.72
C GLU A 402 26.28 -1.30 -27.71
N GLU A 403 27.50 -0.96 -28.17
CA GLU A 403 28.65 -0.89 -27.26
C GLU A 403 28.46 0.19 -26.19
N GLY A 404 27.86 1.32 -26.57
CA GLY A 404 27.43 2.34 -25.59
C GLY A 404 26.45 1.80 -24.55
N LEU A 405 25.50 0.95 -24.94
CA LEU A 405 24.60 0.29 -23.98
C LEU A 405 25.34 -0.70 -23.06
N ARG A 406 26.32 -1.46 -23.60
CA ARG A 406 27.18 -2.34 -22.79
C ARG A 406 28.04 -1.54 -21.81
N ASP A 407 28.51 -0.37 -22.19
CA ASP A 407 29.33 0.51 -21.33
C ASP A 407 28.50 1.08 -20.15
N LEU A 408 27.21 1.37 -20.32
CA LEU A 408 26.33 1.72 -19.19
C LEU A 408 26.28 0.59 -18.15
N ASN A 409 26.08 -0.66 -18.59
CA ASN A 409 26.11 -1.82 -17.70
C ASN A 409 27.48 -2.03 -17.05
N ARG A 410 28.58 -1.90 -17.79
CA ARG A 410 29.95 -2.01 -17.23
C ARG A 410 30.22 -0.95 -16.16
N ARG A 411 29.72 0.27 -16.34
CA ARG A 411 29.86 1.35 -15.34
C ARG A 411 29.11 0.99 -14.05
N ILE A 412 27.91 0.40 -14.15
CA ILE A 412 27.15 -0.07 -12.97
C ILE A 412 27.87 -1.22 -12.28
N VAL A 413 28.43 -2.18 -13.04
CA VAL A 413 29.23 -3.27 -12.50
C VAL A 413 30.47 -2.76 -11.77
N ALA A 414 31.24 -1.86 -12.39
CA ALA A 414 32.42 -1.26 -11.79
C ALA A 414 32.09 -0.46 -10.52
N LEU A 415 30.94 0.22 -10.49
CA LEU A 415 30.44 0.91 -9.31
C LEU A 415 30.12 -0.07 -8.18
N GLY A 416 29.43 -1.19 -8.50
CA GLY A 416 29.14 -2.24 -7.54
C GLY A 416 30.40 -2.86 -6.96
N ASP A 417 31.38 -3.20 -7.79
CA ASP A 417 32.68 -3.73 -7.35
C ASP A 417 33.39 -2.75 -6.41
N LYS A 418 33.40 -1.47 -6.75
CA LYS A 418 34.03 -0.41 -5.93
C LYS A 418 33.35 -0.24 -4.57
N MET A 419 32.04 -0.35 -4.52
CA MET A 419 31.24 -0.18 -3.29
C MET A 419 31.05 -1.48 -2.50
N GLY A 420 31.52 -2.61 -3.01
CA GLY A 420 31.28 -3.93 -2.41
C GLY A 420 29.79 -4.31 -2.43
N LYS A 421 29.02 -3.82 -3.39
CA LYS A 421 27.59 -4.11 -3.55
C LYS A 421 27.37 -5.14 -4.66
N PRO A 422 26.55 -6.17 -4.43
CA PRO A 422 26.24 -7.15 -5.47
C PRO A 422 25.53 -6.49 -6.66
N VAL A 423 25.96 -6.86 -7.87
CA VAL A 423 25.26 -6.50 -9.11
C VAL A 423 24.51 -7.72 -9.61
N VAL A 424 23.25 -7.58 -9.99
CA VAL A 424 22.39 -8.64 -10.49
C VAL A 424 21.91 -8.35 -11.91
N ALA A 425 21.87 -9.38 -12.74
CA ALA A 425 21.27 -9.33 -14.07
C ALA A 425 19.83 -9.84 -14.01
N THR A 426 18.87 -8.99 -14.36
CA THR A 426 17.45 -9.30 -14.39
C THR A 426 16.87 -9.21 -15.78
N GLY A 427 15.77 -9.93 -16.03
CA GLY A 427 15.10 -9.93 -17.33
C GLY A 427 14.10 -8.80 -17.50
N ASP A 428 13.63 -8.18 -16.42
CA ASP A 428 12.47 -7.26 -16.43
C ASP A 428 11.27 -7.90 -17.14
N VAL A 429 10.92 -9.10 -16.66
CA VAL A 429 10.02 -10.01 -17.36
C VAL A 429 8.60 -9.48 -17.39
N HIS A 430 8.05 -9.25 -18.59
CA HIS A 430 6.65 -8.84 -18.78
C HIS A 430 5.79 -9.90 -19.46
N PHE A 431 6.42 -10.89 -20.10
CA PHE A 431 5.74 -12.02 -20.74
C PHE A 431 6.62 -13.27 -20.71
N LEU A 432 6.03 -14.44 -20.92
CA LEU A 432 6.75 -15.71 -20.72
C LEU A 432 7.54 -16.14 -21.95
N GLU A 433 6.93 -16.06 -23.14
CA GLU A 433 7.51 -16.57 -24.37
C GLU A 433 7.82 -15.43 -25.35
N PRO A 434 8.87 -15.52 -26.19
CA PRO A 434 9.25 -14.44 -27.11
C PRO A 434 8.09 -13.95 -27.99
N ASP A 435 7.23 -14.87 -28.48
CA ASP A 435 6.10 -14.54 -29.35
C ASP A 435 4.99 -13.76 -28.65
N ASP A 436 4.96 -13.74 -27.30
CA ASP A 436 3.99 -12.98 -26.54
C ASP A 436 4.21 -11.47 -26.68
N ALA A 437 5.37 -11.05 -27.20
CA ALA A 437 5.66 -9.67 -27.57
C ALA A 437 4.59 -9.05 -28.47
N LEU A 438 3.99 -9.85 -29.37
CA LEU A 438 2.89 -9.40 -30.23
C LEU A 438 1.66 -9.00 -29.40
N PHE A 439 1.31 -9.74 -28.36
CA PHE A 439 0.17 -9.38 -27.51
C PHE A 439 0.46 -8.14 -26.66
N ARG A 440 1.72 -7.99 -26.21
CA ARG A 440 2.12 -6.77 -25.49
C ARG A 440 2.08 -5.54 -26.39
N SER A 441 2.46 -5.66 -27.66
CA SER A 441 2.39 -4.54 -28.62
C SER A 441 0.97 -3.99 -28.76
N ILE A 442 -0.06 -4.86 -28.73
CA ILE A 442 -1.46 -4.43 -28.75
C ILE A 442 -1.81 -3.58 -27.52
N ILE A 443 -1.35 -3.99 -26.34
CA ILE A 443 -1.59 -3.25 -25.09
C ILE A 443 -0.85 -1.92 -25.11
N MET A 444 0.41 -1.91 -25.55
CA MET A 444 1.21 -0.69 -25.63
C MET A 444 0.61 0.30 -26.63
N HIS A 445 0.11 -0.18 -27.77
CA HIS A 445 -0.60 0.65 -28.73
C HIS A 445 -1.86 1.29 -28.11
N ALA A 446 -2.64 0.50 -27.35
CA ALA A 446 -3.81 1.01 -26.64
C ALA A 446 -3.47 2.07 -25.57
N ARG A 447 -2.24 2.06 -25.02
CA ARG A 447 -1.71 3.08 -24.10
C ARG A 447 -1.18 4.33 -24.81
N GLY A 448 -1.12 4.31 -26.16
CA GLY A 448 -0.66 5.44 -26.95
C GLY A 448 0.85 5.53 -27.15
N PHE A 449 1.56 4.40 -27.09
CA PHE A 449 2.99 4.36 -27.43
C PHE A 449 3.17 4.29 -28.93
N ASP A 450 3.90 5.24 -29.51
CA ASP A 450 4.14 5.33 -30.96
C ASP A 450 5.04 4.21 -31.49
N ASP A 451 5.90 3.63 -30.63
CA ASP A 451 6.83 2.53 -30.94
C ASP A 451 6.34 1.16 -30.44
N ALA A 452 5.03 1.02 -30.21
CA ALA A 452 4.42 -0.19 -29.65
C ALA A 452 4.76 -1.49 -30.44
N GLU A 453 5.03 -1.40 -31.73
CA GLU A 453 5.43 -2.55 -32.54
C GLU A 453 6.89 -2.99 -32.31
N GLN A 454 7.72 -2.12 -31.76
CA GLN A 454 9.14 -2.38 -31.49
C GLN A 454 9.36 -2.82 -30.04
N GLN A 455 8.74 -3.96 -29.68
CA GLN A 455 8.80 -4.46 -28.31
C GLN A 455 10.23 -4.82 -27.89
N ALA A 456 10.57 -4.44 -26.65
CA ALA A 456 11.77 -4.95 -25.98
C ALA A 456 11.61 -6.45 -25.68
N PRO A 457 12.71 -7.25 -25.66
CA PRO A 457 12.68 -8.70 -25.46
C PRO A 457 12.51 -9.07 -23.97
N LEU A 458 11.42 -8.58 -23.36
CA LEU A 458 11.10 -8.74 -21.92
C LEU A 458 10.47 -10.10 -21.60
N TYR A 459 10.87 -11.15 -22.32
CA TYR A 459 10.40 -12.50 -22.05
C TYR A 459 11.22 -13.18 -20.95
N PHE A 460 10.62 -14.19 -20.32
CA PHE A 460 11.30 -14.96 -19.28
C PHE A 460 12.44 -15.78 -19.89
N LYS A 461 13.66 -15.29 -19.77
CA LYS A 461 14.88 -15.92 -20.31
C LYS A 461 15.37 -17.05 -19.42
N THR A 462 15.89 -18.12 -20.04
CA THR A 462 16.61 -19.20 -19.37
C THR A 462 17.95 -18.71 -18.83
N THR A 463 18.61 -19.54 -18.04
CA THR A 463 19.96 -19.21 -17.53
C THR A 463 20.96 -19.07 -18.67
N ASP A 464 20.94 -19.98 -19.64
CA ASP A 464 21.83 -19.95 -20.80
C ASP A 464 21.62 -18.67 -21.64
N GLU A 465 20.37 -18.29 -21.91
CA GLU A 465 20.04 -17.06 -22.63
C GLU A 465 20.55 -15.81 -21.90
N MET A 466 20.41 -15.77 -20.56
CA MET A 466 20.94 -14.65 -19.79
C MET A 466 22.47 -14.63 -19.75
N LEU A 467 23.14 -15.75 -19.64
CA LEU A 467 24.61 -15.82 -19.72
C LEU A 467 25.14 -15.33 -21.07
N GLU A 468 24.43 -15.64 -22.16
CA GLU A 468 24.76 -15.15 -23.51
C GLU A 468 24.61 -13.63 -23.60
N GLU A 469 23.50 -13.06 -23.07
CA GLU A 469 23.25 -11.62 -23.04
C GLU A 469 24.37 -10.82 -22.34
N PHE A 470 24.99 -11.40 -21.31
CA PHE A 470 26.03 -10.75 -20.51
C PHE A 470 27.45 -11.28 -20.80
N SER A 471 27.64 -12.08 -21.86
CA SER A 471 28.95 -12.66 -22.24
C SER A 471 30.04 -11.59 -22.45
N TYR A 472 29.67 -10.37 -22.82
CA TYR A 472 30.59 -9.24 -22.98
C TYR A 472 31.28 -8.76 -21.69
N LEU A 473 30.83 -9.22 -20.52
CA LEU A 473 31.48 -8.98 -19.21
C LEU A 473 32.61 -10.00 -18.92
N GLY A 474 32.73 -11.04 -19.74
CA GLY A 474 33.58 -12.20 -19.48
C GLY A 474 32.84 -13.26 -18.65
N GLU A 475 33.28 -14.52 -18.79
CA GLU A 475 32.59 -15.71 -18.26
C GLU A 475 32.36 -15.64 -16.73
N GLU A 476 33.40 -15.29 -15.98
CA GLU A 476 33.34 -15.21 -14.52
C GLU A 476 32.36 -14.13 -14.03
N LYS A 477 32.45 -12.90 -14.58
CA LYS A 477 31.58 -11.80 -14.19
C LYS A 477 30.14 -12.01 -14.67
N ALA A 478 29.94 -12.58 -15.88
CA ALA A 478 28.60 -12.94 -16.36
C ALA A 478 27.94 -13.96 -15.43
N ARG A 479 28.67 -15.01 -15.01
CA ARG A 479 28.19 -16.00 -14.05
C ARG A 479 27.88 -15.35 -12.67
N GLU A 480 28.73 -14.44 -12.21
CA GLU A 480 28.53 -13.70 -10.96
C GLU A 480 27.19 -12.95 -10.97
N VAL A 481 26.95 -12.11 -12.00
CA VAL A 481 25.75 -11.24 -12.04
C VAL A 481 24.48 -11.99 -12.42
N VAL A 482 24.56 -13.07 -13.21
CA VAL A 482 23.40 -13.85 -13.67
C VAL A 482 22.99 -14.94 -12.69
N ILE A 483 23.96 -15.60 -12.04
CA ILE A 483 23.72 -16.78 -11.20
C ILE A 483 24.04 -16.49 -9.73
N THR A 484 25.29 -16.13 -9.43
CA THR A 484 25.78 -16.11 -8.04
C THR A 484 25.05 -15.06 -7.20
N ASN A 485 25.04 -13.81 -7.65
CA ASN A 485 24.44 -12.70 -6.88
C ASN A 485 22.90 -12.80 -6.77
N PRO A 486 22.14 -13.13 -7.84
CA PRO A 486 20.70 -13.35 -7.70
C PRO A 486 20.34 -14.49 -6.74
N ASN A 487 21.13 -15.57 -6.75
CA ASN A 487 20.94 -16.66 -5.81
C ASN A 487 21.26 -16.25 -4.37
N MET A 488 22.31 -15.46 -4.13
CA MET A 488 22.66 -14.93 -2.82
C MET A 488 21.55 -14.04 -2.26
N ILE A 489 20.98 -13.13 -3.07
CA ILE A 489 19.84 -12.30 -2.67
C ILE A 489 18.65 -13.18 -2.32
N ALA A 490 18.32 -14.16 -3.18
CA ALA A 490 17.23 -15.09 -2.92
C ALA A 490 17.43 -15.89 -1.62
N ASP A 491 18.65 -16.32 -1.32
CA ASP A 491 18.97 -17.09 -0.11
C ASP A 491 18.83 -16.23 1.16
N SER A 492 19.08 -14.94 1.05
CA SER A 492 18.92 -13.98 2.17
C SER A 492 17.46 -13.71 2.54
N CYS A 493 16.50 -14.09 1.70
CA CYS A 493 15.08 -13.93 1.96
C CYS A 493 14.47 -15.18 2.60
N GLU A 494 13.61 -14.97 3.58
CA GLU A 494 12.84 -16.05 4.19
C GLU A 494 11.68 -16.50 3.28
N ARG A 495 11.18 -17.71 3.52
CA ARG A 495 9.93 -18.17 2.92
C ARG A 495 8.76 -17.59 3.72
N MET A 496 7.93 -16.81 3.08
CA MET A 496 6.84 -16.09 3.73
C MET A 496 5.47 -16.51 3.18
N LYS A 497 4.43 -16.32 3.99
CA LYS A 497 3.04 -16.37 3.56
C LYS A 497 2.61 -14.97 3.10
N ALA A 498 1.72 -14.91 2.10
CA ALA A 498 1.17 -13.63 1.63
C ALA A 498 0.28 -12.95 2.68
N PHE A 499 -0.39 -13.72 3.52
CA PHE A 499 -1.20 -13.21 4.61
C PHE A 499 -0.45 -13.32 5.93
N LEU A 500 -0.50 -12.24 6.71
CA LEU A 500 0.20 -12.12 7.99
C LEU A 500 -0.50 -12.87 9.12
N SER A 501 -1.75 -13.29 8.90
CA SER A 501 -2.55 -14.03 9.86
C SER A 501 -2.47 -15.53 9.66
N GLU A 502 -2.26 -16.27 10.75
CA GLU A 502 -2.42 -17.72 10.80
C GLU A 502 -3.89 -18.15 10.75
N LYS A 503 -4.82 -17.28 11.12
CA LYS A 503 -6.26 -17.56 11.21
C LYS A 503 -7.05 -17.35 9.91
N GLY A 504 -6.40 -16.98 8.81
CA GLY A 504 -7.00 -16.85 7.47
C GLY A 504 -7.86 -15.61 7.27
N THR A 505 -8.75 -15.23 8.17
CA THR A 505 -9.64 -14.07 8.05
C THR A 505 -9.61 -13.21 9.31
N TYR A 506 -9.59 -11.88 9.12
CA TYR A 506 -9.77 -10.89 10.19
C TYR A 506 -11.17 -10.29 10.08
N ALA A 507 -12.12 -10.87 10.79
CA ALA A 507 -13.39 -10.23 10.97
C ALA A 507 -13.26 -9.13 12.04
N PRO A 508 -13.84 -7.93 11.84
CA PRO A 508 -13.88 -6.90 12.87
C PRO A 508 -14.65 -7.43 14.08
N THR A 509 -14.24 -7.06 15.30
CA THR A 509 -14.90 -7.46 16.53
C THR A 509 -15.41 -6.22 17.26
N PHE A 510 -16.69 -6.23 17.65
CA PHE A 510 -17.28 -5.20 18.50
C PHE A 510 -17.56 -5.77 19.90
N PRO A 511 -17.20 -5.06 20.97
CA PRO A 511 -17.56 -5.47 22.30
C PRO A 511 -19.09 -5.63 22.44
N GLY A 512 -19.56 -6.75 23.00
CA GLY A 512 -20.98 -7.01 23.18
C GLY A 512 -21.76 -7.41 21.92
N ALA A 513 -21.09 -7.62 20.77
CA ALA A 513 -21.74 -7.92 19.48
C ALA A 513 -22.67 -9.16 19.54
N ASN A 514 -22.28 -10.19 20.28
CA ASN A 514 -23.07 -11.41 20.40
C ASN A 514 -24.43 -11.16 21.06
N ASP A 515 -24.43 -10.41 22.16
CA ASP A 515 -25.66 -10.11 22.91
C ASP A 515 -26.52 -9.09 22.17
N GLU A 516 -25.90 -8.09 21.53
CA GLU A 516 -26.60 -7.09 20.70
C GLU A 516 -27.36 -7.76 19.55
N LEU A 517 -26.70 -8.63 18.78
CA LEU A 517 -27.33 -9.35 17.67
C LEU A 517 -28.44 -10.27 18.15
N ARG A 518 -28.19 -11.05 19.22
CA ARG A 518 -29.16 -11.94 19.81
C ARG A 518 -30.42 -11.19 20.28
N ASN A 519 -30.21 -10.11 21.05
CA ASN A 519 -31.33 -9.35 21.59
C ASN A 519 -32.13 -8.65 20.47
N MET A 520 -31.46 -8.13 19.45
CA MET A 520 -32.10 -7.53 18.29
C MET A 520 -32.96 -8.53 17.53
N ALA A 521 -32.43 -9.70 17.24
CA ALA A 521 -33.17 -10.75 16.51
C ALA A 521 -34.35 -11.28 17.30
N LEU A 522 -34.18 -11.56 18.61
CA LEU A 522 -35.26 -12.02 19.48
C LEU A 522 -36.34 -10.95 19.65
N LYS A 523 -35.96 -9.69 19.90
CA LYS A 523 -36.92 -8.59 20.01
C LYS A 523 -37.81 -8.50 18.76
N LYS A 524 -37.19 -8.55 17.58
CA LYS A 524 -37.93 -8.50 16.31
C LYS A 524 -38.84 -9.72 16.10
N ALA A 525 -38.37 -10.88 16.46
CA ALA A 525 -39.17 -12.10 16.39
C ALA A 525 -40.42 -12.00 17.32
N HIS A 526 -40.26 -11.53 18.56
CA HIS A 526 -41.37 -11.29 19.47
C HIS A 526 -42.35 -10.21 18.98
N GLU A 527 -41.83 -9.15 18.33
CA GLU A 527 -42.69 -8.14 17.70
C GLU A 527 -43.59 -8.73 16.61
N ILE A 528 -43.11 -9.72 15.87
CA ILE A 528 -43.84 -10.33 14.76
C ILE A 528 -44.71 -11.48 15.21
N TYR A 529 -44.18 -12.42 16.03
CA TYR A 529 -44.78 -13.69 16.33
C TYR A 529 -45.42 -13.80 17.73
N GLY A 530 -45.26 -12.77 18.59
CA GLY A 530 -45.81 -12.72 19.94
C GLY A 530 -44.82 -13.11 21.04
N ASP A 531 -45.30 -13.08 22.30
CA ASP A 531 -44.45 -13.31 23.48
C ASP A 531 -43.99 -14.77 23.58
N GLU A 532 -44.83 -15.71 23.13
CA GLU A 532 -44.48 -17.14 22.97
C GLU A 532 -44.19 -17.40 21.48
N LEU A 533 -42.91 -17.62 21.16
CA LEU A 533 -42.52 -17.90 19.79
C LEU A 533 -42.96 -19.27 19.33
N PRO A 534 -43.54 -19.45 18.11
CA PRO A 534 -43.78 -20.74 17.52
C PRO A 534 -42.52 -21.61 17.48
N GLU A 535 -42.65 -22.89 17.71
CA GLU A 535 -41.50 -23.82 17.78
C GLU A 535 -40.59 -23.75 16.53
N VAL A 536 -41.18 -23.59 15.35
CA VAL A 536 -40.44 -23.45 14.06
C VAL A 536 -39.57 -22.22 14.09
N VAL A 537 -40.08 -21.07 14.60
CA VAL A 537 -39.35 -19.80 14.72
C VAL A 537 -38.21 -19.92 15.72
N GLN A 538 -38.51 -20.45 16.92
CA GLN A 538 -37.51 -20.60 17.98
C GLN A 538 -36.35 -21.53 17.54
N LYS A 539 -36.68 -22.69 17.00
CA LYS A 539 -35.66 -23.65 16.53
C LYS A 539 -34.74 -23.02 15.43
N ARG A 540 -35.33 -22.26 14.51
CA ARG A 540 -34.57 -21.62 13.45
C ARG A 540 -33.64 -20.52 14.01
N LEU A 541 -34.14 -19.67 14.92
CA LEU A 541 -33.34 -18.65 15.59
C LEU A 541 -32.17 -19.25 16.37
N ASP A 542 -32.45 -20.27 17.18
CA ASP A 542 -31.41 -20.93 17.99
C ASP A 542 -30.33 -21.56 17.12
N LYS A 543 -30.71 -22.23 16.06
CA LYS A 543 -29.77 -22.84 15.10
C LYS A 543 -28.87 -21.81 14.48
N GLU A 544 -29.43 -20.71 13.95
CA GLU A 544 -28.68 -19.69 13.25
C GLU A 544 -27.83 -18.85 14.20
N LEU A 545 -28.38 -18.40 15.33
CA LEU A 545 -27.61 -17.60 16.32
C LEU A 545 -26.45 -18.40 16.89
N ASN A 546 -26.63 -19.69 17.20
CA ASN A 546 -25.54 -20.52 17.69
C ASN A 546 -24.44 -20.69 16.64
N SER A 547 -24.79 -20.85 15.38
CA SER A 547 -23.81 -20.92 14.29
C SER A 547 -23.08 -19.59 14.07
N ILE A 548 -23.80 -18.47 13.98
CA ILE A 548 -23.25 -17.13 13.75
C ILE A 548 -22.32 -16.70 14.89
N ILE A 549 -22.79 -16.87 16.14
CA ILE A 549 -22.03 -16.50 17.34
C ILE A 549 -20.82 -17.42 17.52
N GLY A 550 -21.03 -18.75 17.37
CA GLY A 550 -19.98 -19.75 17.53
C GLY A 550 -18.81 -19.58 16.55
N ASN A 551 -19.06 -19.06 15.35
CA ASN A 551 -18.04 -18.79 14.34
C ASN A 551 -17.54 -17.34 14.36
N GLY A 552 -17.98 -16.48 15.29
CA GLY A 552 -17.51 -15.10 15.45
C GLY A 552 -18.03 -14.12 14.41
N TYR A 553 -19.16 -14.39 13.74
CA TYR A 553 -19.70 -13.56 12.67
C TYR A 553 -20.67 -12.47 13.13
N SER A 554 -20.94 -12.35 14.43
CA SER A 554 -21.89 -11.36 14.97
C SER A 554 -21.56 -9.92 14.56
N SER A 555 -20.29 -9.56 14.58
CA SER A 555 -19.86 -8.20 14.20
C SER A 555 -20.12 -7.88 12.72
N LEU A 556 -19.99 -8.89 11.83
CA LEU A 556 -20.31 -8.73 10.39
C LEU A 556 -21.81 -8.47 10.20
N TYR A 557 -22.67 -9.21 10.90
CA TYR A 557 -24.10 -8.98 10.87
C TYR A 557 -24.46 -7.58 11.38
N LEU A 558 -23.86 -7.14 12.49
CA LEU A 558 -24.11 -5.78 13.03
C LEU A 558 -23.61 -4.68 12.10
N MET A 559 -22.48 -4.87 11.41
CA MET A 559 -22.03 -3.92 10.40
C MET A 559 -23.05 -3.78 9.27
N ALA A 560 -23.48 -4.89 8.70
CA ALA A 560 -24.49 -4.90 7.64
C ALA A 560 -25.80 -4.24 8.12
N GLN A 561 -26.27 -4.59 9.33
CA GLN A 561 -27.46 -4.01 9.92
C GLN A 561 -27.35 -2.50 10.10
N ARG A 562 -26.22 -2.00 10.65
CA ARG A 562 -26.01 -0.58 10.86
C ARG A 562 -25.96 0.22 9.54
N LEU A 563 -25.34 -0.37 8.49
CA LEU A 563 -25.31 0.24 7.15
C LEU A 563 -26.73 0.33 6.56
N VAL A 564 -27.49 -0.78 6.60
CA VAL A 564 -28.88 -0.81 6.11
C VAL A 564 -29.75 0.17 6.88
N HIS A 565 -29.65 0.17 8.21
CA HIS A 565 -30.41 1.06 9.07
C HIS A 565 -30.10 2.53 8.78
N LYS A 566 -28.81 2.88 8.65
CA LYS A 566 -28.38 4.26 8.35
C LYS A 566 -28.95 4.71 7.01
N SER A 567 -28.79 3.92 5.96
CA SER A 567 -29.28 4.25 4.62
C SER A 567 -30.82 4.46 4.62
N ASN A 568 -31.57 3.52 5.24
CA ASN A 568 -33.00 3.63 5.34
C ASN A 568 -33.45 4.86 6.17
N SER A 569 -32.72 5.20 7.24
CA SER A 569 -33.00 6.39 8.07
C SER A 569 -32.75 7.70 7.32
N ASP A 570 -31.85 7.69 6.35
CA ASP A 570 -31.58 8.83 5.46
C ASP A 570 -32.57 8.90 4.27
N GLY A 571 -33.52 7.95 4.18
CA GLY A 571 -34.53 7.90 3.13
C GLY A 571 -34.14 7.13 1.87
N TYR A 572 -33.02 6.44 1.88
CA TYR A 572 -32.53 5.64 0.75
C TYR A 572 -32.83 4.15 0.96
N LEU A 573 -33.45 3.51 -0.03
CA LEU A 573 -33.76 2.08 0.02
C LEU A 573 -32.49 1.24 -0.15
N VAL A 574 -32.42 0.14 0.61
CA VAL A 574 -31.38 -0.87 0.47
C VAL A 574 -32.05 -2.20 0.14
N GLY A 575 -31.60 -2.88 -0.91
CA GLY A 575 -32.03 -4.22 -1.28
C GLY A 575 -30.95 -5.23 -0.92
N SER A 576 -31.34 -6.37 -0.35
CA SER A 576 -30.43 -7.50 -0.20
C SER A 576 -30.37 -8.36 -1.47
N ARG A 577 -29.20 -8.98 -1.73
CA ARG A 577 -28.97 -9.87 -2.87
C ARG A 577 -28.24 -11.14 -2.44
N GLY A 578 -28.42 -12.22 -3.19
CA GLY A 578 -27.67 -13.46 -3.01
C GLY A 578 -28.11 -14.28 -1.80
N SER A 579 -27.13 -14.97 -1.20
CA SER A 579 -27.37 -15.99 -0.19
C SER A 579 -27.82 -15.45 1.19
N VAL A 580 -27.67 -14.16 1.47
CA VAL A 580 -28.10 -13.55 2.74
C VAL A 580 -29.60 -13.71 3.01
N GLY A 581 -30.43 -13.79 1.96
CA GLY A 581 -31.86 -14.07 2.07
C GLY A 581 -32.22 -15.45 2.67
N SER A 582 -31.25 -16.35 2.83
CA SER A 582 -31.44 -17.64 3.53
C SER A 582 -31.22 -17.56 5.05
N SER A 583 -30.76 -16.42 5.57
CA SER A 583 -30.59 -16.21 7.02
C SER A 583 -31.83 -15.54 7.64
N PHE A 584 -32.53 -16.27 8.48
CA PHE A 584 -33.66 -15.75 9.25
C PHE A 584 -33.21 -14.74 10.32
N VAL A 585 -32.03 -14.91 10.89
CA VAL A 585 -31.43 -13.93 11.80
C VAL A 585 -31.13 -12.61 11.03
N ALA A 586 -30.68 -12.65 9.77
CA ALA A 586 -30.50 -11.46 8.97
C ALA A 586 -31.83 -10.74 8.70
N ASN A 587 -32.91 -11.47 8.50
CA ASN A 587 -34.27 -10.89 8.39
C ASN A 587 -34.73 -10.25 9.71
N MET A 588 -34.53 -10.93 10.84
CA MET A 588 -34.91 -10.39 12.16
C MET A 588 -34.00 -9.20 12.58
N ALA A 589 -32.78 -9.15 12.12
CA ALA A 589 -31.90 -8.00 12.32
C ALA A 589 -32.18 -6.83 11.35
N GLY A 590 -33.04 -7.01 10.36
CA GLY A 590 -33.36 -5.97 9.38
C GLY A 590 -32.29 -5.76 8.31
N ILE A 591 -31.47 -6.78 8.04
CA ILE A 591 -30.47 -6.78 6.97
C ILE A 591 -31.10 -7.14 5.62
N THR A 592 -32.05 -8.09 5.65
CA THR A 592 -32.81 -8.53 4.48
C THR A 592 -34.31 -8.53 4.76
N GLU A 593 -35.09 -8.24 3.74
CA GLU A 593 -36.57 -8.33 3.78
C GLU A 593 -37.07 -9.76 3.55
N VAL A 594 -36.20 -10.69 3.16
CA VAL A 594 -36.59 -12.07 2.86
C VAL A 594 -36.75 -12.88 4.13
N ASN A 595 -37.96 -13.41 4.37
CA ASN A 595 -38.21 -14.35 5.44
C ASN A 595 -37.90 -15.78 4.99
N ALA A 596 -36.83 -16.38 5.50
CA ALA A 596 -36.34 -17.68 5.08
C ALA A 596 -37.11 -18.91 5.66
N LEU A 597 -38.10 -18.66 6.52
CA LEU A 597 -38.94 -19.71 7.05
C LEU A 597 -39.83 -20.34 5.96
N GLN A 598 -40.44 -21.51 6.28
CA GLN A 598 -41.47 -22.08 5.43
C GLN A 598 -42.67 -21.12 5.24
N PRO A 599 -43.48 -21.26 4.17
CA PRO A 599 -44.67 -20.48 3.97
C PRO A 599 -45.61 -20.54 5.22
N HIS A 600 -46.08 -19.37 5.65
CA HIS A 600 -46.95 -19.27 6.82
C HIS A 600 -47.73 -17.96 6.85
N TYR A 601 -48.78 -17.92 7.66
CA TYR A 601 -49.55 -16.73 7.94
C TYR A 601 -49.16 -16.13 9.29
N VAL A 602 -49.13 -14.80 9.38
CA VAL A 602 -48.96 -14.08 10.65
C VAL A 602 -49.98 -12.94 10.73
N CYS A 603 -50.67 -12.84 11.82
CA CYS A 603 -51.62 -11.77 12.04
C CYS A 603 -50.89 -10.48 12.51
N PRO A 604 -51.02 -9.39 11.80
CA PRO A 604 -50.38 -8.12 12.20
C PRO A 604 -50.97 -7.49 13.45
N ASN A 605 -52.18 -7.93 13.86
CA ASN A 605 -52.91 -7.38 15.02
C ASN A 605 -52.67 -8.22 16.28
N CYS A 606 -53.03 -9.52 16.28
CA CYS A 606 -52.91 -10.38 17.47
C CYS A 606 -51.69 -11.33 17.45
N ARG A 607 -50.84 -11.28 16.42
CA ARG A 607 -49.60 -12.07 16.24
C ARG A 607 -49.84 -13.58 16.14
N HIS A 608 -51.10 -14.03 16.06
CA HIS A 608 -51.41 -15.43 15.81
C HIS A 608 -50.74 -15.88 14.52
N SER A 609 -50.04 -17.02 14.54
CA SER A 609 -49.30 -17.59 13.42
C SER A 609 -49.89 -18.95 13.03
N ASP A 610 -49.96 -19.21 11.72
CA ASP A 610 -50.45 -20.50 11.18
C ASP A 610 -49.38 -21.05 10.22
N PHE A 611 -48.72 -22.13 10.64
CA PHE A 611 -47.67 -22.84 9.90
C PHE A 611 -48.18 -24.14 9.25
N ASP A 612 -49.48 -24.47 9.40
CA ASP A 612 -50.12 -25.64 8.78
C ASP A 612 -50.49 -25.33 7.32
N ILE A 613 -49.45 -25.32 6.48
CA ILE A 613 -49.55 -24.98 5.06
C ILE A 613 -49.13 -26.17 4.19
N ASP A 614 -49.96 -26.49 3.21
CA ASP A 614 -49.60 -27.49 2.19
C ASP A 614 -48.43 -26.96 1.29
N ARG A 615 -47.22 -27.31 1.66
CA ARG A 615 -45.99 -26.92 0.97
C ARG A 615 -45.83 -27.57 -0.40
N THR A 616 -46.58 -28.58 -0.73
CA THR A 616 -46.60 -29.18 -2.07
C THR A 616 -47.38 -28.30 -3.05
N LYS A 617 -48.31 -27.51 -2.53
CA LYS A 617 -49.16 -26.57 -3.28
C LYS A 617 -48.61 -25.16 -3.31
N TYR A 618 -48.00 -24.69 -2.22
CA TYR A 618 -47.50 -23.33 -2.10
C TYR A 618 -46.01 -23.35 -1.76
N ALA A 619 -45.18 -22.97 -2.72
CA ALA A 619 -43.72 -22.94 -2.58
C ALA A 619 -43.25 -21.73 -1.75
N CYS A 620 -44.00 -20.64 -1.73
CA CYS A 620 -43.68 -19.44 -0.92
C CYS A 620 -44.96 -18.77 -0.39
N GLY A 621 -44.79 -17.91 0.62
CA GLY A 621 -45.90 -17.19 1.24
C GLY A 621 -46.69 -16.33 0.26
N VAL A 622 -46.04 -15.76 -0.74
CA VAL A 622 -46.71 -14.88 -1.74
C VAL A 622 -47.76 -15.66 -2.55
N ASP A 623 -47.57 -16.94 -2.80
CA ASP A 623 -48.46 -17.76 -3.60
C ASP A 623 -49.71 -18.22 -2.81
N MET A 624 -49.71 -18.06 -1.47
CA MET A 624 -50.83 -18.45 -0.65
C MET A 624 -52.04 -17.54 -0.85
N PRO A 625 -53.29 -18.06 -0.73
CA PRO A 625 -54.50 -17.26 -0.81
C PRO A 625 -54.58 -16.26 0.35
N ASP A 626 -55.33 -15.18 0.13
CA ASP A 626 -55.68 -14.28 1.23
C ASP A 626 -56.59 -14.97 2.23
N LYS A 627 -56.33 -14.77 3.51
CA LYS A 627 -57.02 -15.39 4.63
C LYS A 627 -57.16 -14.39 5.78
N ASP A 628 -58.30 -14.43 6.47
CA ASP A 628 -58.51 -13.64 7.68
C ASP A 628 -58.12 -14.41 8.93
N CYS A 629 -57.63 -13.74 9.93
CA CYS A 629 -57.20 -14.33 11.20
C CYS A 629 -58.43 -14.89 11.96
N PRO A 630 -58.43 -16.20 12.33
CA PRO A 630 -59.55 -16.78 13.06
C PRO A 630 -59.73 -16.26 14.48
N VAL A 631 -58.70 -15.58 15.06
CA VAL A 631 -58.71 -15.04 16.42
C VAL A 631 -59.30 -13.62 16.46
N CYS A 632 -58.91 -12.75 15.52
CA CYS A 632 -59.31 -11.33 15.59
C CYS A 632 -59.90 -10.75 14.30
N GLY A 633 -60.04 -11.56 13.25
CA GLY A 633 -60.63 -11.12 11.97
C GLY A 633 -59.77 -10.24 11.09
N ALA A 634 -58.55 -9.85 11.50
CA ALA A 634 -57.67 -9.02 10.70
C ALA A 634 -57.08 -9.86 9.54
N LYS A 635 -56.76 -9.21 8.41
CA LYS A 635 -56.10 -9.91 7.29
C LYS A 635 -54.69 -10.35 7.70
N TYR A 636 -54.41 -11.62 7.43
CA TYR A 636 -53.07 -12.15 7.62
C TYR A 636 -52.05 -11.58 6.66
N LYS A 637 -50.80 -11.43 7.12
CA LYS A 637 -49.62 -11.31 6.27
C LYS A 637 -49.17 -12.72 5.87
N LYS A 638 -48.78 -12.86 4.62
CA LYS A 638 -48.28 -14.10 4.00
C LYS A 638 -46.76 -13.99 3.93
N LEU A 639 -46.04 -14.84 4.65
CA LEU A 639 -44.58 -14.80 4.79
C LEU A 639 -43.98 -16.20 4.45
N GLY A 640 -42.66 -16.21 4.24
CA GLY A 640 -41.86 -17.42 4.09
C GLY A 640 -41.55 -17.81 2.65
N TYR A 641 -40.27 -18.15 2.42
CA TYR A 641 -39.70 -18.56 1.13
C TYR A 641 -39.04 -19.94 1.19
N GLU A 642 -39.08 -20.61 2.36
CA GLU A 642 -38.53 -21.95 2.58
C GLU A 642 -37.08 -22.11 2.14
N ILE A 643 -36.19 -21.22 2.58
CA ILE A 643 -34.79 -21.23 2.17
C ILE A 643 -33.95 -21.87 3.30
N PRO A 644 -33.19 -22.96 3.02
CA PRO A 644 -32.31 -23.57 4.01
C PRO A 644 -31.15 -22.61 4.40
N PHE A 645 -30.83 -22.55 5.70
CA PHE A 645 -29.72 -21.75 6.22
C PHE A 645 -28.35 -22.19 5.68
N GLU A 646 -28.22 -23.46 5.35
CA GLU A 646 -27.03 -24.06 4.77
C GLU A 646 -26.58 -23.41 3.43
N VAL A 647 -27.51 -22.77 2.73
CA VAL A 647 -27.19 -21.98 1.52
C VAL A 647 -26.27 -20.82 1.84
N PHE A 648 -26.37 -20.26 3.05
CA PHE A 648 -25.57 -19.09 3.46
C PHE A 648 -24.24 -19.49 4.12
N LEU A 649 -24.28 -20.24 5.21
CA LEU A 649 -23.09 -20.59 6.00
C LEU A 649 -22.57 -22.02 5.78
N GLY A 650 -23.15 -22.77 4.85
CA GLY A 650 -22.77 -24.16 4.63
C GLY A 650 -23.32 -25.13 5.69
N PHE A 651 -23.16 -26.45 5.47
CA PHE A 651 -23.69 -27.49 6.37
C PHE A 651 -23.04 -27.49 7.76
N LYS A 652 -21.79 -27.07 7.87
CA LYS A 652 -21.06 -26.94 9.13
C LYS A 652 -21.18 -25.55 9.77
N GLY A 653 -21.78 -24.59 9.08
CA GLY A 653 -21.88 -23.19 9.53
C GLY A 653 -20.57 -22.44 9.56
N ASP A 654 -19.53 -22.96 8.93
CA ASP A 654 -18.14 -22.44 8.94
C ASP A 654 -17.76 -21.66 7.66
N LYS A 655 -18.64 -21.60 6.67
CA LYS A 655 -18.46 -20.76 5.49
C LYS A 655 -18.56 -19.29 5.92
N THR A 656 -17.59 -18.48 5.52
CA THR A 656 -17.62 -17.02 5.76
C THR A 656 -18.89 -16.41 5.16
N PRO A 657 -19.67 -15.62 5.91
CA PRO A 657 -20.85 -14.94 5.38
C PRO A 657 -20.50 -13.98 4.24
N ASP A 658 -21.26 -14.07 3.17
CA ASP A 658 -21.20 -13.15 2.04
C ASP A 658 -22.51 -12.35 1.99
N ILE A 659 -22.50 -11.14 2.54
CA ILE A 659 -23.69 -10.29 2.68
C ILE A 659 -23.65 -9.24 1.58
N ASP A 660 -24.36 -9.50 0.48
CA ASP A 660 -24.51 -8.57 -0.64
C ASP A 660 -25.65 -7.58 -0.38
N LEU A 661 -25.34 -6.28 -0.42
CA LEU A 661 -26.30 -5.20 -0.22
C LEU A 661 -26.20 -4.22 -1.40
N ASN A 662 -27.35 -3.89 -1.99
CA ASN A 662 -27.47 -2.88 -3.04
C ASN A 662 -27.99 -1.60 -2.42
N PHE A 663 -27.16 -0.57 -2.40
CA PHE A 663 -27.51 0.77 -1.96
C PHE A 663 -27.95 1.63 -3.14
N SER A 664 -28.70 2.69 -2.87
CA SER A 664 -28.99 3.72 -3.87
C SER A 664 -27.69 4.34 -4.40
N GLY A 665 -27.68 4.66 -5.70
CA GLY A 665 -26.52 5.27 -6.35
C GLY A 665 -26.48 6.79 -6.29
N ASP A 666 -27.42 7.42 -5.58
CA ASP A 666 -27.56 8.89 -5.50
C ASP A 666 -26.67 9.50 -4.42
#